data_de6dfbfd65aa0b87539053a3f720286d
#
_entry.id   de6dfbfd65aa0b87539053a3f720286d
#
_cell.length_a   1.000
_cell.length_b   1.000
_cell.length_c   1.000
_cell.angle_alpha   90.00
_cell.angle_beta   90.00
_cell.angle_gamma   90.00
#
_symmetry.space_group_name_H-M   'P 1'
#
loop_
_entity.id
_entity.type
_entity.pdbx_description
1 polymer ?
#
loop_
_entity_poly.entity_id
_entity_poly.type
_entity_poly.pdbx_seq_one_letter_code
_entity_poly.pdbx_strand_id
1 'polypeptide(L)'
;MDLLDAHLVPAVDGVAFGLLLFVVAAGLSLAFGTAGVLNLSHGTLYAIGAYTGAELSDGTWGGLALGLAAGTAAACVAGAGLSAATAPLARRGHLAQALLTFGLALIGGDLLIQVFGADELPVRVPEALDTSVTLLGHRYPAYRLCFIVMAVLLAACGTWVLTRTRMGAAVRAAADDPQMLAATGRNPRAVHTGVLAAAGALAGAAGVLGAPIIGPGPGTSENVLMLSLVVVVLGGLRSLWATFFAAIAVGEVQTLGVSLAPDLAPYLLFAAMAAVLVLRSRFAEPAAAHGPEGAAPDPVARLRSRLVAVLRRRPLPAWANRLPGGPAWRQAAPLLVLLLVLVSLPALLDAYSISLAGSALALGLLAVSVTVLTGYAGLPTLGQTAPFAVGAYATANLAEAGWTVGPVQLVLSALAAAVFALVVGPAVIRARGTTVLMITLAIGELTGAVVNQLKSVTGGADGLVGFPATRALWGGEEMLEESRLYTYALVVAVVAVSVTLLVLRSPAGKLLTGTRGAEARMRASGHPVGRYLLVAHICAGALAGVGGSLMVTVQQYLSPADVGFEIAAFALLAVVIGGTTSVIGALLGAGLIVATRDWVAGSWPGHGPLLLGVLFVATVYLLPRGLAGLRGGPGGGNGESGPPSDTTGAPGTPGAPGALGVTSASGASAAEDQPPSAPAPTSAGKASP
;
A
#
# COMPACT_ATOMS: atom_id res chain seq x y z
N MET A 1 -1.32 39.12 26.09
CA MET A 1 -0.99 38.00 26.98
C MET A 1 -2.04 36.91 26.87
N ASP A 2 -3.32 37.29 26.70
CA ASP A 2 -4.43 36.31 26.70
C ASP A 2 -4.43 35.26 25.58
N LEU A 3 -3.90 35.56 24.40
CA LEU A 3 -3.80 34.59 23.30
C LEU A 3 -2.72 33.52 23.54
N LEU A 4 -1.59 33.88 24.12
CA LEU A 4 -0.53 32.93 24.48
C LEU A 4 -0.97 32.03 25.64
N ASP A 5 -1.71 32.58 26.64
CA ASP A 5 -2.23 31.78 27.74
C ASP A 5 -3.31 30.79 27.30
N ALA A 6 -4.19 31.15 26.35
CA ALA A 6 -5.24 30.27 25.84
C ALA A 6 -4.69 29.08 25.02
N HIS A 7 -3.55 29.22 24.35
CA HIS A 7 -3.00 28.19 23.47
C HIS A 7 -1.80 27.43 24.04
N LEU A 8 -1.36 27.75 25.26
CA LEU A 8 -0.22 27.09 25.91
C LEU A 8 -0.50 25.60 26.16
N VAL A 9 -1.65 25.26 26.71
CA VAL A 9 -2.03 23.87 27.00
C VAL A 9 -2.18 23.06 25.72
N PRO A 10 -2.91 23.52 24.69
CA PRO A 10 -2.95 22.85 23.39
C PRO A 10 -1.56 22.64 22.75
N ALA A 11 -0.64 23.61 22.87
CA ALA A 11 0.71 23.45 22.33
C ALA A 11 1.51 22.36 23.06
N VAL A 12 1.48 22.33 24.39
CA VAL A 12 2.15 21.25 25.14
C VAL A 12 1.52 19.89 24.88
N ASP A 13 0.19 19.84 24.71
CA ASP A 13 -0.54 18.64 24.28
C ASP A 13 -0.11 18.20 22.90
N GLY A 14 0.13 19.14 21.97
CA GLY A 14 0.64 18.87 20.63
C GLY A 14 2.02 18.22 20.66
N VAL A 15 2.90 18.71 21.51
CA VAL A 15 4.22 18.09 21.72
C VAL A 15 4.05 16.67 22.27
N ALA A 16 3.22 16.47 23.31
CA ALA A 16 3.03 15.16 23.94
C ALA A 16 2.45 14.14 22.95
N PHE A 17 1.40 14.53 22.23
CA PHE A 17 0.77 13.71 21.21
C PHE A 17 1.72 13.42 20.03
N GLY A 18 2.43 14.44 19.55
CA GLY A 18 3.45 14.30 18.50
C GLY A 18 4.56 13.35 18.91
N LEU A 19 5.03 13.41 20.16
CA LEU A 19 6.06 12.49 20.65
C LEU A 19 5.55 11.06 20.81
N LEU A 20 4.27 10.84 21.10
CA LEU A 20 3.65 9.52 21.04
C LEU A 20 3.72 8.98 19.62
N LEU A 21 3.31 9.78 18.64
CA LEU A 21 3.42 9.40 17.23
C LEU A 21 4.86 9.17 16.79
N PHE A 22 5.82 9.91 17.36
CA PHE A 22 7.25 9.70 17.11
C PHE A 22 7.71 8.29 17.52
N VAL A 23 7.34 7.83 18.71
CA VAL A 23 7.76 6.49 19.19
C VAL A 23 7.23 5.40 18.27
N VAL A 24 5.95 5.50 17.86
CA VAL A 24 5.35 4.58 16.87
C VAL A 24 6.04 4.71 15.52
N ALA A 25 6.17 5.93 15.02
CA ALA A 25 6.77 6.21 13.72
C ALA A 25 8.27 5.82 13.65
N ALA A 26 9.00 5.88 14.76
CA ALA A 26 10.39 5.42 14.84
C ALA A 26 10.48 3.90 14.58
N GLY A 27 9.57 3.12 15.14
CA GLY A 27 9.45 1.69 14.85
C GLY A 27 9.11 1.43 13.38
N LEU A 28 8.15 2.16 12.81
CA LEU A 28 7.75 2.05 11.41
C LEU A 28 8.90 2.49 10.47
N SER A 29 9.58 3.59 10.79
CA SER A 29 10.76 4.06 10.04
C SER A 29 11.91 3.05 10.08
N LEU A 30 12.11 2.37 11.20
CA LEU A 30 13.10 1.30 11.34
C LEU A 30 12.73 0.10 10.47
N ALA A 31 11.47 -0.36 10.50
CA ALA A 31 10.99 -1.48 9.70
C ALA A 31 11.08 -1.18 8.20
N PHE A 32 10.64 -0.01 7.78
CA PHE A 32 10.62 0.34 6.37
C PHE A 32 11.99 0.81 5.86
N GLY A 33 12.70 1.65 6.62
CA GLY A 33 13.98 2.22 6.21
C GLY A 33 15.12 1.22 6.15
N THR A 34 15.06 0.13 6.94
CA THR A 34 16.12 -0.88 6.99
C THR A 34 15.71 -2.24 6.48
N ALA A 35 14.52 -2.73 6.82
CA ALA A 35 14.04 -4.01 6.35
C ALA A 35 13.32 -3.92 4.99
N GLY A 36 13.01 -2.72 4.50
CA GLY A 36 12.31 -2.48 3.24
C GLY A 36 10.86 -3.01 3.24
N VAL A 37 10.30 -3.30 4.41
CA VAL A 37 8.95 -3.83 4.57
C VAL A 37 7.96 -2.71 4.87
N LEU A 38 7.02 -2.47 3.96
CA LEU A 38 5.87 -1.63 4.25
C LEU A 38 4.93 -2.40 5.19
N ASN A 39 5.03 -2.10 6.48
CA ASN A 39 4.31 -2.80 7.53
C ASN A 39 2.98 -2.11 7.85
N LEU A 40 1.90 -2.54 7.20
CA LEU A 40 0.55 -2.03 7.49
C LEU A 40 -0.06 -2.63 8.77
N SER A 41 0.56 -3.65 9.39
CA SER A 41 0.16 -4.16 10.70
C SER A 41 0.83 -3.42 11.88
N HIS A 42 1.54 -2.31 11.61
CA HIS A 42 2.27 -1.60 12.67
C HIS A 42 1.35 -0.98 13.72
N GLY A 43 0.16 -0.51 13.30
CA GLY A 43 -0.87 -0.05 14.23
C GLY A 43 -1.43 -1.18 15.10
N THR A 44 -1.53 -2.39 14.58
CA THR A 44 -1.92 -3.57 15.36
C THR A 44 -0.86 -3.92 16.42
N LEU A 45 0.44 -3.76 16.10
CA LEU A 45 1.51 -3.94 17.10
C LEU A 45 1.42 -2.90 18.23
N TYR A 46 1.03 -1.66 17.91
CA TYR A 46 0.69 -0.64 18.91
C TYR A 46 -0.52 -1.07 19.74
N ALA A 47 -1.61 -1.52 19.10
CA ALA A 47 -2.82 -1.94 19.77
C ALA A 47 -2.58 -3.14 20.72
N ILE A 48 -1.76 -4.12 20.33
CA ILE A 48 -1.34 -5.22 21.23
C ILE A 48 -0.75 -4.65 22.53
N GLY A 49 0.13 -3.65 22.44
CA GLY A 49 0.69 -2.98 23.60
C GLY A 49 -0.39 -2.23 24.40
N ALA A 50 -1.24 -1.45 23.73
CA ALA A 50 -2.26 -0.61 24.38
C ALA A 50 -3.29 -1.46 25.14
N TYR A 51 -3.84 -2.49 24.53
CA TYR A 51 -4.78 -3.41 25.18
C TYR A 51 -4.14 -4.19 26.33
N THR A 52 -2.92 -4.73 26.14
CA THR A 52 -2.19 -5.44 27.19
C THR A 52 -1.84 -4.50 28.36
N GLY A 53 -1.46 -3.27 28.04
CA GLY A 53 -1.17 -2.24 29.04
C GLY A 53 -2.39 -1.84 29.85
N ALA A 54 -3.54 -1.64 29.19
CA ALA A 54 -4.79 -1.29 29.87
C ALA A 54 -5.26 -2.38 30.83
N GLU A 55 -5.18 -3.64 30.41
CA GLU A 55 -5.62 -4.80 31.21
C GLU A 55 -4.74 -5.00 32.45
N LEU A 56 -3.41 -4.81 32.33
CA LEU A 56 -2.46 -5.05 33.42
C LEU A 56 -2.19 -3.83 34.29
N SER A 57 -2.65 -2.65 33.90
CA SER A 57 -2.44 -1.41 34.64
C SER A 57 -3.51 -1.21 35.70
N ASP A 58 -3.17 -1.58 36.94
CA ASP A 58 -4.04 -1.46 38.13
C ASP A 58 -3.94 -0.12 38.87
N GLY A 59 -3.20 0.86 38.31
CA GLY A 59 -2.92 2.15 38.96
C GLY A 59 -1.69 2.13 39.88
N THR A 60 -0.96 1.01 39.92
CA THR A 60 0.32 0.91 40.66
C THR A 60 1.52 0.98 39.72
N TRP A 61 2.69 1.31 40.25
CA TRP A 61 3.96 1.23 39.50
C TRP A 61 4.30 -0.19 39.06
N GLY A 62 3.88 -1.20 39.85
CA GLY A 62 4.05 -2.61 39.53
C GLY A 62 3.21 -3.02 38.32
N GLY A 63 1.94 -2.63 38.28
CA GLY A 63 1.05 -2.87 37.15
C GLY A 63 1.51 -2.18 35.87
N LEU A 64 1.94 -0.92 35.94
CA LEU A 64 2.51 -0.19 34.79
C LEU A 64 3.77 -0.88 34.26
N ALA A 65 4.70 -1.27 35.15
CA ALA A 65 5.93 -1.97 34.74
C ALA A 65 5.64 -3.35 34.14
N LEU A 66 4.70 -4.09 34.71
CA LEU A 66 4.25 -5.39 34.17
C LEU A 66 3.58 -5.24 32.80
N GLY A 67 2.66 -4.26 32.68
CA GLY A 67 2.01 -3.93 31.43
C GLY A 67 3.01 -3.54 30.33
N LEU A 68 4.00 -2.69 30.68
CA LEU A 68 5.06 -2.29 29.76
C LEU A 68 5.92 -3.49 29.33
N ALA A 69 6.34 -4.34 30.27
CA ALA A 69 7.14 -5.52 29.95
C ALA A 69 6.34 -6.52 29.06
N ALA A 70 5.10 -6.83 29.46
CA ALA A 70 4.27 -7.79 28.76
C ALA A 70 3.83 -7.27 27.38
N GLY A 71 3.34 -6.03 27.28
CA GLY A 71 2.90 -5.44 26.01
C GLY A 71 4.06 -5.26 25.02
N THR A 72 5.23 -4.81 25.51
CA THR A 72 6.44 -4.71 24.69
C THR A 72 6.91 -6.08 24.21
N ALA A 73 6.91 -7.09 25.08
CA ALA A 73 7.32 -8.46 24.74
C ALA A 73 6.36 -9.10 23.73
N ALA A 74 5.04 -8.96 23.93
CA ALA A 74 4.03 -9.49 23.02
C ALA A 74 4.16 -8.87 21.60
N ALA A 75 4.29 -7.54 21.52
CA ALA A 75 4.49 -6.85 20.25
C ALA A 75 5.86 -7.15 19.62
N CYS A 76 6.91 -7.38 20.40
CA CYS A 76 8.23 -7.84 19.94
C CYS A 76 8.13 -9.21 19.27
N VAL A 77 7.44 -10.17 19.91
CA VAL A 77 7.20 -11.53 19.38
C VAL A 77 6.36 -11.46 18.10
N ALA A 78 5.30 -10.63 18.09
CA ALA A 78 4.49 -10.41 16.90
C ALA A 78 5.32 -9.83 15.74
N GLY A 79 6.21 -8.85 16.01
CA GLY A 79 7.14 -8.29 15.04
C GLY A 79 8.16 -9.31 14.50
N ALA A 80 8.66 -10.21 15.35
CA ALA A 80 9.50 -11.34 14.91
C ALA A 80 8.72 -12.33 14.04
N GLY A 81 7.47 -12.62 14.40
CA GLY A 81 6.56 -13.43 13.59
C GLY A 81 6.29 -12.83 12.22
N LEU A 82 6.11 -11.50 12.18
CA LEU A 82 5.96 -10.74 10.94
C LEU A 82 7.19 -10.89 10.03
N SER A 83 8.41 -10.87 10.60
CA SER A 83 9.63 -11.15 9.84
C SER A 83 9.61 -12.54 9.19
N ALA A 84 9.19 -13.55 9.93
CA ALA A 84 9.06 -14.92 9.41
C ALA A 84 8.01 -14.99 8.28
N ALA A 85 6.89 -14.27 8.43
CA ALA A 85 5.85 -14.21 7.43
C ALA A 85 6.27 -13.46 6.17
N THR A 86 6.99 -12.34 6.27
CA THR A 86 7.38 -11.52 5.12
C THR A 86 8.60 -12.04 4.37
N ALA A 87 9.50 -12.78 5.03
CA ALA A 87 10.75 -13.31 4.45
C ALA A 87 10.57 -14.11 3.14
N PRO A 88 9.57 -15.01 2.99
CA PRO A 88 9.36 -15.74 1.74
C PRO A 88 8.88 -14.85 0.58
N LEU A 89 8.33 -13.66 0.90
CA LEU A 89 7.77 -12.74 -0.07
C LEU A 89 8.75 -11.66 -0.53
N ALA A 90 9.98 -11.63 0.01
CA ALA A 90 10.99 -10.63 -0.33
C ALA A 90 11.26 -10.55 -1.85
N ARG A 91 11.20 -11.69 -2.58
CA ARG A 91 11.33 -11.75 -4.05
C ARG A 91 10.09 -11.30 -4.82
N ARG A 92 8.92 -11.18 -4.16
CA ARG A 92 7.66 -10.84 -4.84
C ARG A 92 7.36 -9.34 -4.85
N GLY A 93 8.27 -8.55 -4.29
CA GLY A 93 8.18 -7.08 -4.23
C GLY A 93 7.35 -6.57 -3.05
N HIS A 94 7.44 -5.26 -2.86
CA HIS A 94 6.85 -4.56 -1.71
C HIS A 94 5.32 -4.65 -1.64
N LEU A 95 4.65 -4.79 -2.80
CA LEU A 95 3.20 -4.89 -2.86
C LEU A 95 2.66 -6.16 -2.18
N ALA A 96 3.31 -7.31 -2.42
CA ALA A 96 2.92 -8.57 -1.79
C ALA A 96 3.14 -8.55 -0.27
N GLN A 97 4.20 -7.88 0.18
CA GLN A 97 4.47 -7.69 1.61
C GLN A 97 3.44 -6.76 2.26
N ALA A 98 3.10 -5.64 1.60
CA ALA A 98 2.07 -4.72 2.09
C ALA A 98 0.70 -5.40 2.25
N LEU A 99 0.29 -6.19 1.25
CA LEU A 99 -0.96 -6.96 1.33
C LEU A 99 -0.94 -8.01 2.43
N LEU A 100 0.17 -8.73 2.61
CA LEU A 100 0.31 -9.67 3.70
C LEU A 100 0.18 -8.98 5.05
N THR A 101 0.89 -7.87 5.25
CA THR A 101 0.86 -7.12 6.52
C THR A 101 -0.50 -6.49 6.77
N PHE A 102 -1.22 -6.06 5.73
CA PHE A 102 -2.60 -5.60 5.86
C PHE A 102 -3.56 -6.73 6.27
N GLY A 103 -3.43 -7.91 5.64
CA GLY A 103 -4.19 -9.09 6.06
C GLY A 103 -3.93 -9.48 7.52
N LEU A 104 -2.66 -9.39 7.97
CA LEU A 104 -2.31 -9.62 9.37
C LEU A 104 -2.84 -8.51 10.30
N ALA A 105 -2.97 -7.27 9.82
CA ALA A 105 -3.58 -6.18 10.57
C ALA A 105 -5.07 -6.47 10.84
N LEU A 106 -5.81 -6.91 9.82
CA LEU A 106 -7.22 -7.28 9.96
C LEU A 106 -7.41 -8.45 10.93
N ILE A 107 -6.59 -9.50 10.80
CA ILE A 107 -6.62 -10.65 11.72
C ILE A 107 -6.32 -10.19 13.15
N GLY A 108 -5.25 -9.42 13.35
CA GLY A 108 -4.82 -8.99 14.67
C GLY A 108 -5.79 -8.00 15.30
N GLY A 109 -6.37 -7.07 14.53
CA GLY A 109 -7.39 -6.14 15.01
C GLY A 109 -8.65 -6.85 15.51
N ASP A 110 -9.15 -7.79 14.71
CA ASP A 110 -10.33 -8.58 15.08
C ASP A 110 -10.07 -9.48 16.30
N LEU A 111 -8.90 -10.14 16.37
CA LEU A 111 -8.51 -10.95 17.52
C LEU A 111 -8.43 -10.12 18.80
N LEU A 112 -7.94 -8.88 18.75
CA LEU A 112 -7.90 -8.00 19.92
C LEU A 112 -9.31 -7.68 20.40
N ILE A 113 -10.25 -7.38 19.50
CA ILE A 113 -11.65 -7.12 19.83
C ILE A 113 -12.31 -8.37 20.43
N GLN A 114 -12.00 -9.56 19.93
CA GLN A 114 -12.53 -10.81 20.48
C GLN A 114 -12.01 -11.14 21.87
N VAL A 115 -10.75 -10.80 22.15
CA VAL A 115 -10.11 -11.11 23.46
C VAL A 115 -10.48 -10.05 24.51
N PHE A 116 -10.48 -8.78 24.14
CA PHE A 116 -10.60 -7.67 25.09
C PHE A 116 -11.99 -6.99 25.04
N GLY A 117 -12.82 -7.30 24.05
CA GLY A 117 -14.12 -6.64 23.84
C GLY A 117 -14.06 -5.50 22.83
N ALA A 118 -15.25 -4.99 22.47
CA ALA A 118 -15.44 -3.90 21.50
C ALA A 118 -15.55 -2.52 22.17
N ASP A 119 -15.49 -2.46 23.48
CA ASP A 119 -15.57 -1.20 24.24
C ASP A 119 -14.17 -0.59 24.42
N GLU A 120 -14.13 0.72 24.63
CA GLU A 120 -12.90 1.39 25.01
C GLU A 120 -12.50 0.98 26.44
N LEU A 121 -11.29 0.47 26.62
CA LEU A 121 -10.79 0.07 27.91
C LEU A 121 -10.27 1.30 28.71
N PRO A 122 -10.71 1.46 29.97
CA PRO A 122 -10.17 2.50 30.82
C PRO A 122 -8.72 2.18 31.21
N VAL A 123 -7.84 3.16 31.09
CA VAL A 123 -6.42 3.01 31.46
C VAL A 123 -6.15 3.73 32.74
N ARG A 124 -5.67 2.99 33.76
CA ARG A 124 -5.30 3.54 35.06
C ARG A 124 -3.80 3.85 35.10
N VAL A 125 -3.45 5.08 35.43
CA VAL A 125 -2.06 5.49 35.67
C VAL A 125 -1.75 5.47 37.18
N PRO A 126 -0.48 5.27 37.57
CA PRO A 126 -0.07 5.37 38.99
C PRO A 126 -0.48 6.71 39.60
N GLU A 127 -1.00 6.68 40.85
CA GLU A 127 -1.48 7.88 41.56
C GLU A 127 -0.49 9.04 41.57
N ALA A 128 0.81 8.76 41.63
CA ALA A 128 1.86 9.78 41.59
C ALA A 128 1.93 10.52 40.24
N LEU A 129 1.48 9.88 39.14
CA LEU A 129 1.44 10.47 37.79
C LEU A 129 0.03 10.96 37.41
N ASP A 130 -1.00 10.59 38.19
CA ASP A 130 -2.36 11.07 38.01
C ASP A 130 -2.58 12.42 38.72
N THR A 131 -1.52 13.18 38.91
CA THR A 131 -1.49 14.52 39.51
C THR A 131 -1.35 15.56 38.39
N SER A 132 -1.73 16.80 38.71
CA SER A 132 -1.50 17.95 37.83
C SER A 132 -0.38 18.81 38.36
N VAL A 133 0.56 19.15 37.48
CA VAL A 133 1.64 20.11 37.77
C VAL A 133 1.26 21.47 37.23
N THR A 134 1.54 22.54 37.96
CA THR A 134 1.34 23.91 37.48
C THR A 134 2.47 24.30 36.53
N LEU A 135 2.17 24.43 35.27
CA LEU A 135 3.09 24.90 34.23
C LEU A 135 2.68 26.31 33.80
N LEU A 136 3.49 27.30 34.07
CA LEU A 136 3.24 28.73 33.75
C LEU A 136 1.82 29.21 34.16
N GLY A 137 1.33 28.74 35.32
CA GLY A 137 0.01 29.13 35.86
C GLY A 137 -1.14 28.21 35.48
N HIS A 138 -0.96 27.27 34.52
CA HIS A 138 -1.98 26.30 34.10
C HIS A 138 -1.74 24.91 34.67
N ARG A 139 -2.80 24.20 35.03
CA ARG A 139 -2.70 22.80 35.49
C ARG A 139 -2.53 21.88 34.30
N TYR A 140 -1.45 21.09 34.31
CA TYR A 140 -1.14 20.14 33.24
C TYR A 140 -0.87 18.73 33.82
N PRO A 141 -1.37 17.63 33.15
CA PRO A 141 -1.17 16.27 33.65
C PRO A 141 0.29 15.87 33.74
N ALA A 142 0.75 15.44 34.93
CA ALA A 142 2.14 15.04 35.17
C ALA A 142 2.56 13.88 34.28
N TYR A 143 1.64 12.95 33.98
CA TYR A 143 1.87 11.81 33.09
C TYR A 143 2.40 12.25 31.73
N ARG A 144 1.75 13.22 31.07
CA ARG A 144 2.14 13.71 29.74
C ARG A 144 3.52 14.35 29.72
N LEU A 145 3.88 15.08 30.79
CA LEU A 145 5.25 15.64 30.93
C LEU A 145 6.31 14.54 31.09
N CYS A 146 6.01 13.52 31.90
CA CYS A 146 6.89 12.36 32.06
C CYS A 146 7.07 11.63 30.70
N PHE A 147 5.99 11.48 29.94
CA PHE A 147 6.03 10.87 28.62
C PHE A 147 6.88 11.67 27.62
N ILE A 148 6.80 13.01 27.62
CA ILE A 148 7.66 13.89 26.80
C ILE A 148 9.13 13.61 27.08
N VAL A 149 9.54 13.62 28.37
CA VAL A 149 10.94 13.37 28.76
C VAL A 149 11.38 11.97 28.30
N MET A 150 10.55 10.98 28.52
CA MET A 150 10.86 9.60 28.14
C MET A 150 10.99 9.45 26.60
N ALA A 151 10.14 10.06 25.82
CA ALA A 151 10.20 10.01 24.37
C ALA A 151 11.48 10.68 23.82
N VAL A 152 11.90 11.79 24.41
CA VAL A 152 13.17 12.46 24.08
C VAL A 152 14.37 11.56 24.41
N LEU A 153 14.35 10.92 25.59
CA LEU A 153 15.40 9.96 25.97
C LEU A 153 15.44 8.76 25.03
N LEU A 154 14.29 8.26 24.59
CA LEU A 154 14.17 7.18 23.61
C LEU A 154 14.77 7.61 22.26
N ALA A 155 14.48 8.83 21.79
CA ALA A 155 15.05 9.39 20.56
C ALA A 155 16.59 9.47 20.64
N ALA A 156 17.11 9.97 21.75
CA ALA A 156 18.54 10.08 21.98
C ALA A 156 19.21 8.69 22.07
N CYS A 157 18.63 7.76 22.82
CA CYS A 157 19.09 6.38 22.95
C CYS A 157 19.05 5.64 21.60
N GLY A 158 17.94 5.73 20.87
CA GLY A 158 17.79 5.11 19.54
C GLY A 158 18.82 5.64 18.55
N THR A 159 19.04 6.96 18.55
CA THR A 159 20.08 7.59 17.71
C THR A 159 21.47 7.09 18.10
N TRP A 160 21.77 7.03 19.41
CA TRP A 160 23.04 6.51 19.90
C TRP A 160 23.25 5.03 19.49
N VAL A 161 22.22 4.18 19.68
CA VAL A 161 22.27 2.77 19.27
C VAL A 161 22.55 2.65 17.78
N LEU A 162 21.80 3.37 16.94
CA LEU A 162 21.95 3.28 15.50
C LEU A 162 23.28 3.84 15.00
N THR A 163 23.83 4.91 15.60
CA THR A 163 25.03 5.59 15.09
C THR A 163 26.32 5.07 15.71
N ARG A 164 26.30 4.64 16.98
CA ARG A 164 27.51 4.34 17.75
C ARG A 164 27.72 2.86 18.08
N THR A 165 26.72 1.99 17.90
CA THR A 165 26.87 0.57 18.25
C THR A 165 27.17 -0.32 17.03
N ARG A 166 27.73 -1.53 17.32
CA ARG A 166 27.98 -2.56 16.30
C ARG A 166 26.67 -3.12 15.71
N MET A 167 25.57 -3.12 16.50
CA MET A 167 24.24 -3.50 16.01
C MET A 167 23.70 -2.46 15.03
N GLY A 168 23.79 -1.18 15.37
CA GLY A 168 23.39 -0.10 14.48
C GLY A 168 24.19 -0.10 13.17
N ALA A 169 25.50 -0.40 13.22
CA ALA A 169 26.32 -0.54 12.02
C ALA A 169 25.81 -1.71 11.15
N ALA A 170 25.47 -2.86 11.74
CA ALA A 170 24.92 -4.00 11.02
C ALA A 170 23.54 -3.70 10.39
N VAL A 171 22.69 -2.97 11.12
CA VAL A 171 21.36 -2.52 10.64
C VAL A 171 21.52 -1.60 9.44
N ARG A 172 22.39 -0.60 9.48
CA ARG A 172 22.67 0.30 8.35
C ARG A 172 23.26 -0.45 7.15
N ALA A 173 24.24 -1.35 7.39
CA ALA A 173 24.82 -2.16 6.34
C ALA A 173 23.79 -3.10 5.68
N ALA A 174 22.86 -3.68 6.46
CA ALA A 174 21.78 -4.49 5.93
C ALA A 174 20.79 -3.70 5.07
N ALA A 175 20.59 -2.41 5.39
CA ALA A 175 19.73 -1.51 4.62
C ALA A 175 20.36 -1.09 3.28
N ASP A 176 21.68 -0.91 3.26
CA ASP A 176 22.40 -0.50 2.07
C ASP A 176 22.68 -1.69 1.12
N ASP A 177 23.28 -2.78 1.65
CA ASP A 177 23.58 -3.99 0.88
C ASP A 177 23.58 -5.24 1.78
N PRO A 178 22.50 -6.04 1.76
CA PRO A 178 22.44 -7.28 2.53
C PRO A 178 23.44 -8.36 2.07
N GLN A 179 23.88 -8.33 0.80
CA GLN A 179 24.86 -9.31 0.29
C GLN A 179 26.27 -9.01 0.82
N MET A 180 26.62 -7.73 0.82
CA MET A 180 27.88 -7.28 1.42
C MET A 180 27.92 -7.58 2.93
N LEU A 181 26.79 -7.39 3.64
CA LEU A 181 26.69 -7.79 5.04
C LEU A 181 26.92 -9.30 5.21
N ALA A 182 26.34 -10.14 4.35
CA ALA A 182 26.56 -11.59 4.37
C ALA A 182 28.04 -11.96 4.13
N ALA A 183 28.72 -11.25 3.24
CA ALA A 183 30.14 -11.45 2.95
C ALA A 183 31.05 -11.16 4.18
N THR A 184 30.59 -10.28 5.10
CA THR A 184 31.28 -10.04 6.39
C THR A 184 31.03 -11.12 7.44
N GLY A 185 30.32 -12.22 7.08
CA GLY A 185 29.98 -13.33 8.00
C GLY A 185 28.77 -13.09 8.89
N ARG A 186 28.04 -11.98 8.73
CA ARG A 186 26.80 -11.71 9.47
C ARG A 186 25.58 -12.21 8.71
N ASN A 187 24.65 -12.83 9.43
CA ASN A 187 23.40 -13.31 8.84
C ASN A 187 22.40 -12.16 8.62
N PRO A 188 22.10 -11.74 7.37
CA PRO A 188 21.15 -10.67 7.11
C PRO A 188 19.73 -10.96 7.60
N ARG A 189 19.32 -12.26 7.63
CA ARG A 189 17.99 -12.65 8.12
C ARG A 189 17.85 -12.39 9.61
N ALA A 190 18.89 -12.69 10.39
CA ALA A 190 18.87 -12.42 11.84
C ALA A 190 18.78 -10.90 12.11
N VAL A 191 19.47 -10.08 11.31
CA VAL A 191 19.38 -8.61 11.40
C VAL A 191 17.98 -8.15 11.02
N HIS A 192 17.40 -8.65 9.93
CA HIS A 192 16.04 -8.34 9.49
C HIS A 192 14.99 -8.70 10.56
N THR A 193 15.09 -9.90 11.16
CA THR A 193 14.20 -10.33 12.24
C THR A 193 14.37 -9.45 13.48
N GLY A 194 15.60 -9.12 13.85
CA GLY A 194 15.89 -8.23 14.97
C GLY A 194 15.34 -6.81 14.78
N VAL A 195 15.38 -6.29 13.55
CA VAL A 195 14.81 -4.98 13.19
C VAL A 195 13.30 -4.98 13.33
N LEU A 196 12.60 -5.99 12.78
CA LEU A 196 11.14 -6.06 12.86
C LEU A 196 10.65 -6.37 14.30
N ALA A 197 11.39 -7.16 15.06
CA ALA A 197 11.13 -7.39 16.47
C ALA A 197 11.31 -6.11 17.30
N ALA A 198 12.37 -5.34 17.05
CA ALA A 198 12.60 -4.05 17.71
C ALA A 198 11.54 -3.02 17.32
N ALA A 199 11.12 -2.98 16.06
CA ALA A 199 10.03 -2.13 15.58
C ALA A 199 8.72 -2.48 16.29
N GLY A 200 8.42 -3.79 16.45
CA GLY A 200 7.26 -4.25 17.22
C GLY A 200 7.36 -3.86 18.69
N ALA A 201 8.54 -4.02 19.32
CA ALA A 201 8.77 -3.64 20.70
C ALA A 201 8.55 -2.13 20.93
N LEU A 202 9.03 -1.28 20.01
CA LEU A 202 8.80 0.17 20.06
C LEU A 202 7.30 0.51 19.92
N ALA A 203 6.60 -0.13 18.98
CA ALA A 203 5.16 0.06 18.82
C ALA A 203 4.37 -0.41 20.05
N GLY A 204 4.71 -1.58 20.62
CA GLY A 204 4.07 -2.08 21.84
C GLY A 204 4.33 -1.20 23.06
N ALA A 205 5.58 -0.75 23.25
CA ALA A 205 5.91 0.19 24.31
C ALA A 205 5.16 1.51 24.15
N ALA A 206 5.09 2.04 22.93
CA ALA A 206 4.29 3.22 22.62
C ALA A 206 2.79 2.99 22.90
N GLY A 207 2.29 1.76 22.65
CA GLY A 207 0.92 1.38 22.95
C GLY A 207 0.62 1.44 24.44
N VAL A 208 1.43 0.78 25.26
CA VAL A 208 1.24 0.79 26.71
C VAL A 208 1.31 2.20 27.29
N LEU A 209 2.33 2.96 26.91
CA LEU A 209 2.57 4.30 27.42
C LEU A 209 1.68 5.35 26.78
N GLY A 210 1.18 5.11 25.58
CA GLY A 210 0.25 5.99 24.88
C GLY A 210 -1.21 5.74 25.21
N ALA A 211 -1.54 4.59 25.79
CA ALA A 211 -2.91 4.21 26.13
C ALA A 211 -3.67 5.24 26.99
N PRO A 212 -3.04 5.95 27.95
CA PRO A 212 -3.70 7.05 28.65
C PRO A 212 -3.94 8.31 27.80
N ILE A 213 -3.32 8.40 26.62
CA ILE A 213 -3.46 9.55 25.69
C ILE A 213 -4.43 9.20 24.57
N ILE A 214 -4.27 8.02 23.98
CA ILE A 214 -5.16 7.43 22.97
C ILE A 214 -5.66 6.11 23.54
N GLY A 215 -6.89 6.08 24.03
CA GLY A 215 -7.49 4.88 24.61
C GLY A 215 -7.47 3.69 23.66
N PRO A 216 -7.25 2.46 24.17
CA PRO A 216 -7.41 1.25 23.34
C PRO A 216 -8.89 1.01 23.09
N GLY A 217 -9.25 0.97 21.81
CA GLY A 217 -10.61 0.76 21.35
C GLY A 217 -10.65 0.34 19.88
N PRO A 218 -11.83 0.01 19.34
CA PRO A 218 -12.02 -0.29 17.92
C PRO A 218 -11.52 0.87 17.05
N GLY A 219 -10.75 0.55 15.99
CA GLY A 219 -10.19 1.56 15.07
C GLY A 219 -8.89 2.23 15.55
N THR A 220 -8.48 2.08 16.81
CA THR A 220 -7.22 2.66 17.32
C THR A 220 -6.00 2.22 16.51
N SER A 221 -5.94 0.96 16.10
CA SER A 221 -4.86 0.43 15.26
C SER A 221 -4.74 1.14 13.92
N GLU A 222 -5.85 1.46 13.27
CA GLU A 222 -5.89 2.12 11.97
C GLU A 222 -5.53 3.60 12.08
N ASN A 223 -6.11 4.29 13.05
CA ASN A 223 -5.85 5.71 13.30
C ASN A 223 -4.37 5.96 13.61
N VAL A 224 -3.77 5.16 14.51
CA VAL A 224 -2.36 5.29 14.87
C VAL A 224 -1.44 4.92 13.70
N LEU A 225 -1.79 3.90 12.91
CA LEU A 225 -1.06 3.55 11.70
C LEU A 225 -1.04 4.73 10.72
N MET A 226 -2.19 5.33 10.42
CA MET A 226 -2.32 6.43 9.47
C MET A 226 -1.49 7.64 9.91
N LEU A 227 -1.63 8.07 11.16
CA LEU A 227 -0.87 9.20 11.70
C LEU A 227 0.65 8.92 11.74
N SER A 228 1.05 7.71 12.13
CA SER A 228 2.47 7.33 12.13
C SER A 228 3.06 7.26 10.72
N LEU A 229 2.25 6.84 9.73
CA LEU A 229 2.65 6.85 8.32
C LEU A 229 2.86 8.28 7.82
N VAL A 230 1.96 9.22 8.18
CA VAL A 230 2.12 10.66 7.89
C VAL A 230 3.44 11.18 8.45
N VAL A 231 3.72 10.87 9.72
CA VAL A 231 4.96 11.27 10.38
C VAL A 231 6.21 10.72 9.67
N VAL A 232 6.20 9.43 9.30
CA VAL A 232 7.32 8.80 8.58
C VAL A 232 7.50 9.41 7.20
N VAL A 233 6.42 9.73 6.52
CA VAL A 233 6.45 10.38 5.20
C VAL A 233 7.01 11.80 5.29
N LEU A 234 6.58 12.60 6.25
CA LEU A 234 7.07 13.95 6.49
C LEU A 234 8.54 13.95 6.95
N GLY A 235 8.87 13.11 7.94
CA GLY A 235 10.22 13.00 8.50
C GLY A 235 11.22 12.33 7.57
N GLY A 236 10.76 11.37 6.76
CA GLY A 236 11.61 10.56 5.88
C GLY A 236 12.20 9.34 6.57
N LEU A 237 12.53 8.35 5.75
CA LEU A 237 12.85 6.98 6.16
C LEU A 237 14.25 6.78 6.78
N ARG A 238 15.14 7.76 6.67
CA ARG A 238 16.57 7.60 7.01
C ARG A 238 17.04 8.40 8.22
N SER A 239 16.21 9.27 8.79
CA SER A 239 16.61 10.16 9.89
C SER A 239 15.61 10.14 11.02
N LEU A 240 16.01 9.60 12.17
CA LEU A 240 15.20 9.62 13.40
C LEU A 240 14.89 11.05 13.87
N TRP A 241 15.83 11.97 13.73
CA TRP A 241 15.61 13.36 14.12
C TRP A 241 14.64 14.09 13.22
N ALA A 242 14.68 13.82 11.90
CA ALA A 242 13.68 14.36 10.99
C ALA A 242 12.27 13.80 11.29
N THR A 243 12.18 12.51 11.63
CA THR A 243 10.93 11.88 12.09
C THR A 243 10.45 12.48 13.41
N PHE A 244 11.37 12.80 14.35
CA PHE A 244 11.06 13.45 15.61
C PHE A 244 10.42 14.84 15.42
N PHE A 245 11.05 15.70 14.62
CA PHE A 245 10.50 17.03 14.36
C PHE A 245 9.21 16.98 13.53
N ALA A 246 9.12 16.05 12.58
CA ALA A 246 7.89 15.83 11.82
C ALA A 246 6.74 15.37 12.73
N ALA A 247 7.01 14.52 13.70
CA ALA A 247 6.03 14.05 14.65
C ALA A 247 5.50 15.18 15.54
N ILE A 248 6.39 16.04 16.04
CA ILE A 248 5.98 17.24 16.79
C ILE A 248 5.12 18.15 15.90
N ALA A 249 5.53 18.41 14.65
CA ALA A 249 4.75 19.23 13.73
C ALA A 249 3.36 18.65 13.46
N VAL A 250 3.24 17.32 13.31
CA VAL A 250 1.96 16.62 13.17
C VAL A 250 1.12 16.76 14.44
N GLY A 251 1.71 16.58 15.62
CA GLY A 251 1.04 16.74 16.89
C GLY A 251 0.54 18.17 17.10
N GLU A 252 1.34 19.19 16.75
CA GLU A 252 0.94 20.59 16.84
C GLU A 252 -0.22 20.92 15.89
N VAL A 253 -0.20 20.41 14.67
CA VAL A 253 -1.33 20.60 13.74
C VAL A 253 -2.60 19.94 14.29
N GLN A 254 -2.48 18.77 14.92
CA GLN A 254 -3.60 18.01 15.44
C GLN A 254 -4.24 18.62 16.70
N THR A 255 -3.47 19.32 17.53
CA THR A 255 -3.96 19.92 18.79
C THR A 255 -4.03 21.44 18.72
N LEU A 256 -2.90 22.12 18.50
CA LEU A 256 -2.87 23.56 18.37
C LEU A 256 -3.58 24.03 17.11
N GLY A 257 -3.44 23.31 15.98
CA GLY A 257 -4.15 23.59 14.74
C GLY A 257 -5.67 23.56 14.92
N VAL A 258 -6.18 22.55 15.63
CA VAL A 258 -7.63 22.48 15.96
C VAL A 258 -8.06 23.62 16.89
N SER A 259 -7.21 24.03 17.81
CA SER A 259 -7.49 25.15 18.72
C SER A 259 -7.52 26.51 18.00
N LEU A 260 -6.67 26.72 16.98
CA LEU A 260 -6.56 27.97 16.22
C LEU A 260 -7.51 28.07 15.01
N ALA A 261 -7.67 26.95 14.32
CA ALA A 261 -8.45 26.88 13.06
C ALA A 261 -9.09 25.48 12.91
N PRO A 262 -10.15 25.19 13.69
CA PRO A 262 -10.76 23.86 13.74
C PRO A 262 -11.19 23.34 12.36
N ASP A 263 -11.68 24.23 11.50
CA ASP A 263 -12.15 23.87 10.16
C ASP A 263 -11.02 23.53 9.18
N LEU A 264 -9.79 24.00 9.42
CA LEU A 264 -8.64 23.84 8.53
C LEU A 264 -7.66 22.75 8.99
N ALA A 265 -7.61 22.43 10.29
CA ALA A 265 -6.63 21.53 10.88
C ALA A 265 -6.54 20.15 10.19
N PRO A 266 -7.65 19.45 9.89
CA PRO A 266 -7.60 18.15 9.19
C PRO A 266 -6.99 18.23 7.80
N TYR A 267 -7.23 19.33 7.08
CA TYR A 267 -6.67 19.52 5.73
C TYR A 267 -5.17 19.82 5.77
N LEU A 268 -4.73 20.62 6.76
CA LEU A 268 -3.33 21.04 6.85
C LEU A 268 -2.38 19.85 6.99
N LEU A 269 -2.76 18.84 7.76
CA LEU A 269 -1.94 17.65 7.99
C LEU A 269 -1.65 16.89 6.69
N PHE A 270 -2.70 16.51 5.97
CA PHE A 270 -2.56 15.71 4.76
C PHE A 270 -2.08 16.55 3.57
N ALA A 271 -2.44 17.84 3.53
CA ALA A 271 -1.90 18.78 2.53
C ALA A 271 -0.39 18.99 2.71
N ALA A 272 0.09 19.15 3.95
CA ALA A 272 1.51 19.23 4.26
C ALA A 272 2.24 17.95 3.84
N MET A 273 1.67 16.78 4.13
CA MET A 273 2.21 15.50 3.69
C MET A 273 2.31 15.42 2.17
N ALA A 274 1.23 15.73 1.46
CA ALA A 274 1.21 15.74 -0.01
C ALA A 274 2.25 16.73 -0.58
N ALA A 275 2.33 17.95 -0.03
CA ALA A 275 3.28 18.96 -0.46
C ALA A 275 4.74 18.51 -0.25
N VAL A 276 5.09 17.97 0.91
CA VAL A 276 6.44 17.47 1.19
C VAL A 276 6.81 16.32 0.27
N LEU A 277 5.88 15.38 -0.01
CA LEU A 277 6.11 14.30 -0.95
C LEU A 277 6.35 14.79 -2.37
N VAL A 278 5.55 15.77 -2.83
CA VAL A 278 5.73 16.42 -4.15
C VAL A 278 7.08 17.13 -4.23
N LEU A 279 7.47 17.88 -3.20
CA LEU A 279 8.76 18.55 -3.15
C LEU A 279 9.92 17.54 -3.17
N ARG A 280 9.85 16.50 -2.33
CA ARG A 280 10.88 15.43 -2.32
C ARG A 280 10.99 14.68 -3.64
N SER A 281 9.88 14.43 -4.34
CA SER A 281 9.90 13.77 -5.65
C SER A 281 10.63 14.56 -6.72
N ARG A 282 10.76 15.89 -6.55
CA ARG A 282 11.53 16.77 -7.46
C ARG A 282 13.04 16.65 -7.25
N PHE A 283 13.48 16.32 -6.03
CA PHE A 283 14.90 16.27 -5.64
C PHE A 283 15.43 14.85 -5.47
N ALA A 284 14.60 13.82 -5.63
CA ALA A 284 15.03 12.44 -5.52
C ALA A 284 15.86 12.04 -6.74
N GLU A 285 17.13 11.71 -6.54
CA GLU A 285 17.92 10.99 -7.53
C GLU A 285 17.32 9.61 -7.79
N PRO A 286 17.39 9.10 -9.03
CA PRO A 286 16.89 7.75 -9.33
C PRO A 286 17.73 6.73 -8.57
N ALA A 287 17.21 6.25 -7.46
CA ALA A 287 17.79 5.13 -6.74
C ALA A 287 17.86 3.94 -7.68
N ALA A 288 19.07 3.40 -7.88
CA ALA A 288 19.28 2.17 -8.62
C ALA A 288 18.42 1.07 -7.98
N ALA A 289 17.53 0.47 -8.78
CA ALA A 289 16.72 -0.64 -8.34
C ALA A 289 17.64 -1.85 -8.11
N HIS A 290 18.07 -2.04 -6.87
CA HIS A 290 18.70 -3.28 -6.46
C HIS A 290 17.59 -4.32 -6.35
N GLY A 291 17.56 -5.27 -7.28
CA GLY A 291 16.68 -6.43 -7.21
C GLY A 291 17.03 -7.26 -5.97
N PRO A 292 16.04 -7.78 -5.24
CA PRO A 292 16.31 -8.62 -4.07
C PRO A 292 16.85 -9.98 -4.51
N GLU A 293 18.15 -10.15 -4.47
CA GLU A 293 18.81 -11.45 -4.61
C GLU A 293 19.04 -12.03 -3.20
N GLY A 294 18.57 -13.24 -2.95
CA GLY A 294 18.84 -13.98 -1.71
C GLY A 294 17.63 -14.30 -0.82
N ALA A 295 16.47 -14.60 -1.39
CA ALA A 295 15.30 -15.02 -0.61
C ALA A 295 15.45 -16.40 0.05
N ALA A 296 14.88 -16.54 1.25
CA ALA A 296 14.72 -17.81 1.95
C ALA A 296 13.94 -18.84 1.11
N PRO A 297 14.15 -20.15 1.29
CA PRO A 297 13.32 -21.17 0.66
C PRO A 297 11.87 -20.93 1.06
N ASP A 298 10.97 -20.93 0.08
CA ASP A 298 9.54 -20.73 0.27
C ASP A 298 8.96 -21.99 0.94
N PRO A 299 8.54 -21.95 2.23
CA PRO A 299 8.05 -23.13 2.95
C PRO A 299 6.75 -23.68 2.36
N VAL A 300 6.03 -22.81 1.62
CA VAL A 300 4.73 -23.16 1.01
C VAL A 300 4.88 -23.61 -0.45
N ALA A 301 6.11 -23.58 -1.00
CA ALA A 301 6.35 -23.94 -2.40
C ALA A 301 5.84 -25.33 -2.77
N ARG A 302 6.00 -26.32 -1.87
CA ARG A 302 5.50 -27.70 -2.06
C ARG A 302 3.97 -27.78 -2.02
N LEU A 303 3.33 -27.07 -1.10
CA LEU A 303 1.87 -27.01 -1.00
C LEU A 303 1.29 -26.31 -2.23
N ARG A 304 1.89 -25.17 -2.62
CA ARG A 304 1.52 -24.41 -3.82
C ARG A 304 1.65 -25.26 -5.09
N SER A 305 2.75 -25.98 -5.28
CA SER A 305 2.93 -26.85 -6.46
C SER A 305 1.88 -27.97 -6.50
N ARG A 306 1.52 -28.55 -5.36
CA ARG A 306 0.43 -29.54 -5.27
C ARG A 306 -0.93 -28.92 -5.59
N LEU A 307 -1.26 -27.76 -5.01
CA LEU A 307 -2.53 -27.06 -5.23
C LEU A 307 -2.68 -26.63 -6.70
N VAL A 308 -1.64 -26.04 -7.27
CA VAL A 308 -1.60 -25.68 -8.70
C VAL A 308 -1.68 -26.92 -9.58
N ALA A 309 -1.04 -28.04 -9.19
CA ALA A 309 -1.14 -29.31 -9.92
C ALA A 309 -2.54 -29.91 -9.86
N VAL A 310 -3.22 -29.83 -8.71
CA VAL A 310 -4.62 -30.28 -8.55
C VAL A 310 -5.57 -29.39 -9.37
N LEU A 311 -5.42 -28.07 -9.29
CA LEU A 311 -6.25 -27.14 -10.07
C LEU A 311 -5.99 -27.23 -11.57
N ARG A 312 -4.75 -27.55 -12.00
CA ARG A 312 -4.39 -27.80 -13.40
C ARG A 312 -4.76 -29.17 -13.92
N ARG A 313 -4.95 -30.17 -13.05
CA ARG A 313 -5.27 -31.55 -13.41
C ARG A 313 -6.71 -31.77 -13.84
N ARG A 314 -7.56 -30.75 -13.86
CA ARG A 314 -8.83 -30.86 -14.59
C ARG A 314 -8.57 -30.48 -16.06
N PRO A 315 -8.26 -31.43 -16.94
CA PRO A 315 -8.28 -31.18 -18.37
C PRO A 315 -9.68 -30.69 -18.73
N LEU A 316 -9.75 -29.64 -19.52
CA LEU A 316 -11.02 -29.26 -20.11
C LEU A 316 -11.67 -30.53 -20.67
N PRO A 317 -12.96 -30.78 -20.42
CA PRO A 317 -13.61 -31.99 -20.90
C PRO A 317 -13.39 -32.13 -22.41
N ALA A 318 -13.17 -33.35 -22.88
CA ALA A 318 -12.73 -33.63 -24.27
C ALA A 318 -13.63 -33.00 -25.34
N TRP A 319 -14.88 -32.69 -25.01
CA TRP A 319 -15.79 -31.96 -25.89
C TRP A 319 -15.37 -30.52 -26.16
N ALA A 320 -14.71 -29.85 -25.22
CA ALA A 320 -14.22 -28.48 -25.37
C ALA A 320 -13.09 -28.37 -26.42
N ASN A 321 -12.38 -29.46 -26.66
CA ASN A 321 -11.37 -29.55 -27.73
C ASN A 321 -11.95 -29.83 -29.09
N ARG A 322 -13.24 -30.23 -29.19
CA ARG A 322 -13.94 -30.59 -30.42
C ARG A 322 -14.81 -29.45 -30.99
N LEU A 323 -14.89 -28.30 -30.29
CA LEU A 323 -15.63 -27.16 -30.85
C LEU A 323 -14.92 -26.64 -32.11
N PRO A 324 -15.62 -26.53 -33.22
CA PRO A 324 -15.07 -25.97 -34.45
C PRO A 324 -14.89 -24.47 -34.27
N GLY A 325 -13.67 -24.03 -34.12
CA GLY A 325 -13.34 -22.61 -33.96
C GLY A 325 -11.84 -22.39 -33.80
N GLY A 326 -11.31 -21.39 -34.48
CA GLY A 326 -9.92 -21.00 -34.39
C GLY A 326 -9.56 -20.52 -32.99
N PRO A 327 -8.28 -20.14 -32.71
CA PRO A 327 -7.79 -19.73 -31.42
C PRO A 327 -8.55 -18.55 -30.78
N ALA A 328 -9.21 -17.72 -31.60
CA ALA A 328 -10.04 -16.61 -31.12
C ALA A 328 -11.31 -17.07 -30.39
N TRP A 329 -11.98 -18.12 -30.85
CA TRP A 329 -13.17 -18.66 -30.18
C TRP A 329 -12.87 -19.25 -28.81
N ARG A 330 -11.73 -19.93 -28.65
CA ARG A 330 -11.30 -20.48 -27.36
C ARG A 330 -11.03 -19.41 -26.30
N GLN A 331 -10.72 -18.19 -26.72
CA GLN A 331 -10.56 -17.05 -25.82
C GLN A 331 -11.89 -16.34 -25.56
N ALA A 332 -12.79 -16.30 -26.54
CA ALA A 332 -14.09 -15.63 -26.43
C ALA A 332 -15.13 -16.45 -25.66
N ALA A 333 -15.14 -17.78 -25.79
CA ALA A 333 -16.12 -18.64 -25.14
C ALA A 333 -16.24 -18.46 -23.62
N PRO A 334 -15.15 -18.44 -22.84
CA PRO A 334 -15.25 -18.24 -21.38
C PRO A 334 -15.75 -16.84 -21.01
N LEU A 335 -15.52 -15.83 -21.86
CA LEU A 335 -16.04 -14.47 -21.67
C LEU A 335 -17.52 -14.40 -21.95
N LEU A 336 -17.99 -15.07 -22.99
CA LEU A 336 -19.42 -15.18 -23.31
C LEU A 336 -20.17 -15.94 -22.22
N VAL A 337 -19.61 -17.03 -21.68
CA VAL A 337 -20.20 -17.76 -20.56
C VAL A 337 -20.28 -16.89 -19.32
N LEU A 338 -19.20 -16.14 -19.00
CA LEU A 338 -19.20 -15.21 -17.88
C LEU A 338 -20.27 -14.12 -18.06
N LEU A 339 -20.36 -13.53 -19.26
CA LEU A 339 -21.36 -12.51 -19.56
C LEU A 339 -22.79 -13.09 -19.45
N LEU A 340 -23.01 -14.31 -19.97
CA LEU A 340 -24.29 -14.98 -19.86
C LEU A 340 -24.69 -15.21 -18.40
N VAL A 341 -23.75 -15.66 -17.58
CA VAL A 341 -23.97 -15.83 -16.13
C VAL A 341 -24.33 -14.49 -15.49
N LEU A 342 -23.57 -13.43 -15.77
CA LEU A 342 -23.84 -12.10 -15.20
C LEU A 342 -25.21 -11.55 -15.64
N VAL A 343 -25.60 -11.75 -16.90
CA VAL A 343 -26.94 -11.34 -17.39
C VAL A 343 -28.06 -12.15 -16.78
N SER A 344 -27.84 -13.41 -16.39
CA SER A 344 -28.85 -14.26 -15.77
C SER A 344 -29.02 -14.05 -14.26
N LEU A 345 -28.10 -13.32 -13.58
CA LEU A 345 -28.17 -13.11 -12.13
C LEU A 345 -29.50 -12.50 -11.65
N PRO A 346 -30.08 -11.48 -12.32
CA PRO A 346 -31.37 -10.91 -11.88
C PRO A 346 -32.54 -11.90 -11.88
N ALA A 347 -32.46 -12.98 -12.66
CA ALA A 347 -33.49 -14.03 -12.68
C ALA A 347 -33.25 -15.13 -11.63
N LEU A 348 -32.06 -15.19 -11.04
CA LEU A 348 -31.62 -16.30 -10.17
C LEU A 348 -31.47 -15.86 -8.70
N LEU A 349 -31.23 -14.58 -8.44
CA LEU A 349 -30.91 -14.05 -7.11
C LEU A 349 -32.03 -13.16 -6.60
N ASP A 350 -32.11 -13.03 -5.28
CA ASP A 350 -32.95 -12.07 -4.57
C ASP A 350 -32.43 -10.63 -4.69
N ALA A 351 -33.28 -9.65 -4.37
CA ALA A 351 -32.99 -8.21 -4.51
C ALA A 351 -31.70 -7.80 -3.76
N TYR A 352 -31.50 -8.31 -2.55
CA TYR A 352 -30.31 -8.04 -1.76
C TYR A 352 -29.01 -8.51 -2.46
N SER A 353 -28.98 -9.76 -2.92
CA SER A 353 -27.83 -10.32 -3.62
C SER A 353 -27.57 -9.64 -4.96
N ILE A 354 -28.61 -9.11 -5.64
CA ILE A 354 -28.46 -8.32 -6.87
C ILE A 354 -27.81 -6.97 -6.59
N SER A 355 -28.24 -6.25 -5.53
CA SER A 355 -27.64 -5.00 -5.10
C SER A 355 -26.15 -5.19 -4.75
N LEU A 356 -25.82 -6.29 -4.05
CA LEU A 356 -24.45 -6.69 -3.75
C LEU A 356 -23.63 -6.95 -5.02
N ALA A 357 -24.20 -7.62 -6.01
CA ALA A 357 -23.56 -7.85 -7.30
C ALA A 357 -23.33 -6.53 -8.07
N GLY A 358 -24.23 -5.55 -7.95
CA GLY A 358 -24.05 -4.20 -8.48
C GLY A 358 -22.87 -3.47 -7.82
N SER A 359 -22.77 -3.54 -6.50
CA SER A 359 -21.63 -3.00 -5.75
C SER A 359 -20.31 -3.69 -6.10
N ALA A 360 -20.35 -4.99 -6.37
CA ALA A 360 -19.17 -5.74 -6.84
C ALA A 360 -18.69 -5.28 -8.23
N LEU A 361 -19.60 -4.86 -9.12
CA LEU A 361 -19.23 -4.27 -10.41
C LEU A 361 -18.57 -2.90 -10.25
N ALA A 362 -19.07 -2.05 -9.33
CA ALA A 362 -18.49 -0.75 -9.02
C ALA A 362 -17.07 -0.89 -8.45
N LEU A 363 -16.89 -1.74 -7.42
CA LEU A 363 -15.57 -2.08 -6.87
C LEU A 363 -14.66 -2.73 -7.94
N GLY A 364 -15.26 -3.52 -8.83
CA GLY A 364 -14.56 -4.13 -9.97
C GLY A 364 -13.96 -3.10 -10.92
N LEU A 365 -14.67 -2.03 -11.24
CA LEU A 365 -14.14 -0.93 -12.06
C LEU A 365 -13.02 -0.17 -11.35
N LEU A 366 -13.14 0.05 -10.05
CA LEU A 366 -12.04 0.57 -9.23
C LEU A 366 -10.82 -0.35 -9.31
N ALA A 367 -10.99 -1.67 -9.15
CA ALA A 367 -9.91 -2.64 -9.29
C ALA A 367 -9.29 -2.67 -10.69
N VAL A 368 -10.11 -2.49 -11.74
CA VAL A 368 -9.61 -2.37 -13.12
C VAL A 368 -8.75 -1.10 -13.27
N SER A 369 -9.15 0.04 -12.68
CA SER A 369 -8.35 1.26 -12.69
C SER A 369 -6.98 1.06 -12.01
N VAL A 370 -6.96 0.38 -10.86
CA VAL A 370 -5.73 -0.03 -10.16
C VAL A 370 -4.90 -0.99 -11.05
N THR A 371 -5.53 -1.91 -11.78
CA THR A 371 -4.85 -2.83 -12.71
C THR A 371 -4.15 -2.07 -13.84
N VAL A 372 -4.76 -1.04 -14.39
CA VAL A 372 -4.14 -0.21 -15.44
C VAL A 372 -2.85 0.44 -14.93
N LEU A 373 -2.85 0.99 -13.73
CA LEU A 373 -1.66 1.62 -13.16
C LEU A 373 -0.64 0.62 -12.65
N THR A 374 -1.05 -0.30 -11.78
CA THR A 374 -0.13 -1.26 -11.14
C THR A 374 0.33 -2.33 -12.13
N GLY A 375 -0.62 -2.84 -12.94
CA GLY A 375 -0.40 -3.96 -13.84
C GLY A 375 0.27 -3.60 -15.15
N TYR A 376 -0.10 -2.50 -15.77
CA TYR A 376 0.39 -2.10 -17.09
C TYR A 376 1.39 -0.94 -17.04
N ALA A 377 1.13 0.08 -16.22
CA ALA A 377 2.05 1.22 -16.08
C ALA A 377 3.23 0.94 -15.14
N GLY A 378 3.13 -0.04 -14.24
CA GLY A 378 4.15 -0.32 -13.24
C GLY A 378 4.17 0.69 -12.07
N LEU A 379 3.06 1.40 -11.86
CA LEU A 379 2.85 2.35 -10.77
C LEU A 379 1.95 1.72 -9.70
N PRO A 380 2.48 1.02 -8.69
CA PRO A 380 1.66 0.49 -7.62
C PRO A 380 0.97 1.64 -6.88
N THR A 381 -0.34 1.56 -6.70
CA THR A 381 -1.15 2.64 -6.14
C THR A 381 -2.17 2.14 -5.12
N LEU A 382 -2.36 2.93 -4.05
CA LEU A 382 -3.45 2.83 -3.08
C LEU A 382 -4.40 4.04 -3.13
N GLY A 383 -4.15 5.00 -4.02
CA GLY A 383 -4.89 6.26 -4.08
C GLY A 383 -5.96 6.33 -5.17
N GLN A 384 -6.37 5.21 -5.77
CA GLN A 384 -7.43 5.24 -6.78
C GLN A 384 -8.82 5.42 -6.17
N THR A 385 -8.95 5.30 -4.85
CA THR A 385 -10.16 5.71 -4.12
C THR A 385 -10.41 7.22 -4.17
N ALA A 386 -9.38 8.05 -4.31
CA ALA A 386 -9.55 9.50 -4.44
C ALA A 386 -10.33 9.90 -5.71
N PRO A 387 -9.91 9.54 -6.95
CA PRO A 387 -10.73 9.81 -8.13
C PRO A 387 -12.06 9.03 -8.14
N PHE A 388 -12.15 7.87 -7.48
CA PHE A 388 -13.41 7.16 -7.25
C PHE A 388 -14.37 7.99 -6.40
N ALA A 389 -13.90 8.55 -5.28
CA ALA A 389 -14.65 9.46 -4.42
C ALA A 389 -15.14 10.69 -5.21
N VAL A 390 -14.24 11.34 -5.97
CA VAL A 390 -14.61 12.51 -6.80
C VAL A 390 -15.74 12.15 -7.76
N GLY A 391 -15.68 10.98 -8.40
CA GLY A 391 -16.75 10.51 -9.29
C GLY A 391 -18.05 10.22 -8.55
N ALA A 392 -17.98 9.60 -7.37
CA ALA A 392 -19.13 9.28 -6.53
C ALA A 392 -19.86 10.56 -6.07
N TYR A 393 -19.12 11.49 -5.45
CA TYR A 393 -19.69 12.76 -4.98
C TYR A 393 -20.16 13.66 -6.12
N ALA A 394 -19.48 13.64 -7.27
CA ALA A 394 -19.95 14.36 -8.46
C ALA A 394 -21.32 13.81 -8.92
N THR A 395 -21.54 12.50 -8.91
CA THR A 395 -22.82 11.90 -9.29
C THR A 395 -23.93 12.29 -8.31
N ALA A 396 -23.70 12.22 -7.00
CA ALA A 396 -24.68 12.59 -5.98
C ALA A 396 -25.07 14.06 -6.09
N ASN A 397 -24.08 14.97 -6.19
CA ASN A 397 -24.34 16.41 -6.34
C ASN A 397 -25.04 16.76 -7.67
N LEU A 398 -24.72 16.06 -8.77
CA LEU A 398 -25.43 16.24 -10.03
C LEU A 398 -26.89 15.80 -9.91
N ALA A 399 -27.18 14.72 -9.17
CA ALA A 399 -28.54 14.27 -8.91
C ALA A 399 -29.31 15.31 -8.11
N GLU A 400 -28.73 15.87 -7.04
CA GLU A 400 -29.31 16.98 -6.26
C GLU A 400 -29.59 18.22 -7.11
N ALA A 401 -28.70 18.53 -8.06
CA ALA A 401 -28.88 19.62 -9.01
C ALA A 401 -29.93 19.33 -10.11
N GLY A 402 -30.61 18.19 -10.06
CA GLY A 402 -31.65 17.78 -11.01
C GLY A 402 -31.13 17.11 -12.29
N TRP A 403 -29.82 16.85 -12.39
CA TRP A 403 -29.22 16.15 -13.53
C TRP A 403 -29.23 14.63 -13.28
N THR A 404 -30.41 14.02 -13.40
CA THR A 404 -30.65 12.60 -13.06
C THR A 404 -30.38 11.61 -14.19
N VAL A 405 -29.98 12.07 -15.39
CA VAL A 405 -29.75 11.23 -16.57
C VAL A 405 -28.40 10.48 -16.42
N GLY A 406 -28.43 9.16 -16.33
CA GLY A 406 -27.28 8.31 -16.05
C GLY A 406 -26.08 8.51 -16.98
N PRO A 407 -26.21 8.48 -18.32
CA PRO A 407 -25.09 8.74 -19.22
C PRO A 407 -24.42 10.11 -19.01
N VAL A 408 -25.21 11.14 -18.67
CA VAL A 408 -24.67 12.49 -18.38
C VAL A 408 -23.89 12.48 -17.07
N GLN A 409 -24.45 11.89 -16.03
CA GLN A 409 -23.79 11.71 -14.74
C GLN A 409 -22.46 10.95 -14.90
N LEU A 410 -22.44 9.83 -15.63
CA LEU A 410 -21.24 9.03 -15.90
C LEU A 410 -20.13 9.84 -16.60
N VAL A 411 -20.51 10.58 -17.66
CA VAL A 411 -19.52 11.37 -18.41
C VAL A 411 -18.96 12.51 -17.55
N LEU A 412 -19.81 13.23 -16.83
CA LEU A 412 -19.39 14.36 -15.98
C LEU A 412 -18.56 13.88 -14.79
N SER A 413 -18.94 12.75 -14.17
CA SER A 413 -18.18 12.14 -13.07
C SER A 413 -16.83 11.60 -13.54
N ALA A 414 -16.77 10.96 -14.71
CA ALA A 414 -15.51 10.52 -15.31
C ALA A 414 -14.61 11.72 -15.64
N LEU A 415 -15.19 12.83 -16.15
CA LEU A 415 -14.44 14.05 -16.44
C LEU A 415 -13.92 14.72 -15.16
N ALA A 416 -14.74 14.84 -14.12
CA ALA A 416 -14.33 15.37 -12.82
C ALA A 416 -13.17 14.56 -12.23
N ALA A 417 -13.26 13.23 -12.24
CA ALA A 417 -12.21 12.34 -11.79
C ALA A 417 -10.96 12.41 -12.67
N ALA A 418 -11.10 12.59 -13.99
CA ALA A 418 -9.98 12.80 -14.92
C ALA A 418 -9.25 14.13 -14.64
N VAL A 419 -9.99 15.21 -14.39
CA VAL A 419 -9.42 16.51 -14.00
C VAL A 419 -8.68 16.40 -12.67
N PHE A 420 -9.26 15.75 -11.68
CA PHE A 420 -8.59 15.45 -10.42
C PHE A 420 -7.28 14.68 -10.65
N ALA A 421 -7.32 13.61 -11.43
CA ALA A 421 -6.16 12.80 -11.77
C ALA A 421 -5.10 13.59 -12.57
N LEU A 422 -5.51 14.54 -13.43
CA LEU A 422 -4.60 15.44 -14.13
C LEU A 422 -3.87 16.38 -13.16
N VAL A 423 -4.56 16.91 -12.14
CA VAL A 423 -3.97 17.81 -11.14
C VAL A 423 -2.96 17.07 -10.27
N VAL A 424 -3.31 15.87 -9.82
CA VAL A 424 -2.50 15.07 -8.90
C VAL A 424 -1.42 14.26 -9.64
N GLY A 425 -1.68 13.89 -10.90
CA GLY A 425 -0.83 13.03 -11.72
C GLY A 425 0.64 13.41 -11.78
N PRO A 426 1.01 14.70 -11.97
CA PRO A 426 2.41 15.13 -11.99
C PRO A 426 3.20 14.81 -10.74
N ALA A 427 2.56 14.73 -9.58
CA ALA A 427 3.17 14.29 -8.33
C ALA A 427 3.43 12.78 -8.33
N VAL A 428 2.42 12.00 -8.73
CA VAL A 428 2.47 10.53 -8.72
C VAL A 428 3.48 9.99 -9.73
N ILE A 429 3.49 10.50 -10.96
CA ILE A 429 4.36 9.97 -12.04
C ILE A 429 5.85 10.28 -11.86
N ARG A 430 6.21 11.27 -11.03
CA ARG A 430 7.62 11.57 -10.70
C ARG A 430 8.17 10.66 -9.62
N ALA A 431 7.32 10.09 -8.80
CA ALA A 431 7.69 9.17 -7.74
C ALA A 431 8.04 7.79 -8.31
N ARG A 432 8.81 7.00 -7.54
CA ARG A 432 9.25 5.68 -7.93
C ARG A 432 9.16 4.69 -6.78
N GLY A 433 8.97 3.42 -7.12
CA GLY A 433 8.95 2.34 -6.15
C GLY A 433 7.91 2.54 -5.05
N THR A 434 8.34 2.41 -3.81
CA THR A 434 7.47 2.55 -2.62
C THR A 434 7.00 3.99 -2.38
N THR A 435 7.71 5.00 -2.90
CA THR A 435 7.29 6.41 -2.79
C THR A 435 5.98 6.66 -3.54
N VAL A 436 5.71 5.94 -4.65
CA VAL A 436 4.42 6.03 -5.36
C VAL A 436 3.28 5.59 -4.45
N LEU A 437 3.43 4.46 -3.75
CA LEU A 437 2.43 3.98 -2.79
C LEU A 437 2.15 5.00 -1.69
N MET A 438 3.20 5.62 -1.15
CA MET A 438 3.06 6.62 -0.08
C MET A 438 2.37 7.90 -0.57
N ILE A 439 2.75 8.43 -1.76
CA ILE A 439 2.12 9.62 -2.33
C ILE A 439 0.65 9.34 -2.63
N THR A 440 0.35 8.21 -3.24
CA THR A 440 -1.03 7.87 -3.59
C THR A 440 -1.90 7.63 -2.36
N LEU A 441 -1.34 7.01 -1.31
CA LEU A 441 -2.01 6.88 -0.03
C LEU A 441 -2.28 8.25 0.60
N ALA A 442 -1.27 9.14 0.63
CA ALA A 442 -1.42 10.50 1.13
C ALA A 442 -2.54 11.28 0.44
N ILE A 443 -2.65 11.11 -0.89
CA ILE A 443 -3.71 11.73 -1.68
C ILE A 443 -5.08 11.12 -1.33
N GLY A 444 -5.15 9.80 -1.13
CA GLY A 444 -6.37 9.12 -0.69
C GLY A 444 -6.85 9.65 0.66
N GLU A 445 -5.95 9.71 1.65
CA GLU A 445 -6.25 10.22 2.99
C GLU A 445 -6.64 11.70 3.00
N LEU A 446 -5.92 12.53 2.21
CA LEU A 446 -6.30 13.94 2.05
C LEU A 446 -7.72 14.06 1.47
N THR A 447 -8.06 13.24 0.47
CA THR A 447 -9.39 13.25 -0.12
C THR A 447 -10.44 12.80 0.91
N GLY A 448 -10.16 11.76 1.71
CA GLY A 448 -11.02 11.34 2.81
C GLY A 448 -11.23 12.43 3.85
N ALA A 449 -10.18 13.17 4.23
CA ALA A 449 -10.27 14.30 5.15
C ALA A 449 -11.14 15.44 4.56
N VAL A 450 -10.96 15.75 3.27
CA VAL A 450 -11.80 16.74 2.57
C VAL A 450 -13.27 16.30 2.57
N VAL A 451 -13.51 15.04 2.27
CA VAL A 451 -14.87 14.46 2.27
C VAL A 451 -15.53 14.58 3.64
N ASN A 452 -14.82 14.27 4.72
CA ASN A 452 -15.35 14.35 6.08
C ASN A 452 -15.65 15.77 6.54
N GLN A 453 -14.95 16.78 6.01
CA GLN A 453 -15.07 18.17 6.50
C GLN A 453 -15.97 19.05 5.63
N LEU A 454 -16.05 18.80 4.34
CA LEU A 454 -16.75 19.66 3.39
C LEU A 454 -18.27 19.38 3.38
N LYS A 455 -18.94 19.62 4.52
CA LYS A 455 -20.38 19.30 4.74
C LYS A 455 -21.30 19.80 3.65
N SER A 456 -21.00 20.97 3.06
CA SER A 456 -21.84 21.60 2.02
C SER A 456 -21.88 20.83 0.69
N VAL A 457 -20.89 19.95 0.43
CA VAL A 457 -20.77 19.22 -0.84
C VAL A 457 -20.81 17.72 -0.64
N THR A 458 -20.35 17.25 0.51
CA THR A 458 -20.17 15.81 0.76
C THR A 458 -21.11 15.28 1.84
N GLY A 459 -21.88 16.14 2.53
CA GLY A 459 -22.62 15.76 3.73
C GLY A 459 -21.74 15.57 4.97
N GLY A 460 -20.39 15.62 4.82
CA GLY A 460 -19.44 15.42 5.92
C GLY A 460 -19.46 13.96 6.43
N ALA A 461 -19.30 13.79 7.74
CA ALA A 461 -19.27 12.46 8.38
C ALA A 461 -20.59 11.67 8.22
N ASP A 462 -21.72 12.37 8.08
CA ASP A 462 -23.04 11.75 7.92
C ASP A 462 -23.26 11.19 6.50
N GLY A 463 -22.46 11.64 5.53
CA GLY A 463 -22.57 11.26 4.13
C GLY A 463 -23.75 11.92 3.40
N LEU A 464 -24.01 11.48 2.18
CA LEU A 464 -25.13 11.94 1.35
C LEU A 464 -26.19 10.86 1.22
N VAL A 465 -27.44 11.24 1.50
CA VAL A 465 -28.63 10.39 1.37
C VAL A 465 -29.79 11.19 0.79
N GLY A 466 -30.73 10.49 0.14
CA GLY A 466 -31.99 11.11 -0.29
C GLY A 466 -31.87 11.93 -1.57
N PHE A 467 -30.77 11.83 -2.32
CA PHE A 467 -30.69 12.43 -3.64
C PHE A 467 -31.57 11.69 -4.65
N PRO A 468 -32.08 12.38 -5.70
CA PRO A 468 -32.96 11.78 -6.71
C PRO A 468 -32.34 10.59 -7.40
N ALA A 469 -33.13 9.53 -7.63
CA ALA A 469 -32.67 8.33 -8.31
C ALA A 469 -32.28 8.61 -9.77
N THR A 470 -31.26 7.91 -10.23
CA THR A 470 -30.76 8.01 -11.61
C THR A 470 -31.77 7.44 -12.60
N ARG A 471 -31.95 8.09 -13.75
CA ARG A 471 -32.73 7.63 -14.90
C ARG A 471 -31.82 7.01 -15.95
N ALA A 472 -32.16 5.86 -16.49
CA ALA A 472 -31.31 5.17 -17.47
C ALA A 472 -31.02 6.01 -18.73
N LEU A 473 -32.06 6.70 -19.24
CA LEU A 473 -32.00 7.55 -20.46
C LEU A 473 -32.91 8.76 -20.29
N TRP A 474 -32.83 9.70 -21.24
CA TRP A 474 -33.71 10.88 -21.32
C TRP A 474 -35.19 10.47 -21.41
N GLY A 475 -36.02 11.02 -20.53
CA GLY A 475 -37.45 10.72 -20.48
C GLY A 475 -37.81 9.34 -19.90
N GLY A 476 -36.84 8.57 -19.41
CA GLY A 476 -37.06 7.32 -18.71
C GLY A 476 -37.56 7.50 -17.29
N GLU A 477 -38.10 6.44 -16.71
CA GLU A 477 -38.48 6.35 -15.29
C GLU A 477 -37.22 6.29 -14.40
N GLU A 478 -37.36 6.70 -13.16
CA GLU A 478 -36.34 6.55 -12.14
C GLU A 478 -36.06 5.08 -11.85
N MET A 479 -34.76 4.72 -11.77
CA MET A 479 -34.37 3.35 -11.48
C MET A 479 -34.38 3.13 -9.97
N LEU A 480 -35.45 2.55 -9.46
CA LEU A 480 -35.61 2.17 -8.04
C LEU A 480 -35.54 0.66 -7.86
N GLU A 481 -35.76 -0.10 -8.91
CA GLU A 481 -35.74 -1.56 -8.89
C GLU A 481 -34.30 -2.08 -8.97
N GLU A 482 -33.89 -2.94 -8.05
CA GLU A 482 -32.54 -3.49 -7.94
C GLU A 482 -32.09 -4.19 -9.26
N SER A 483 -32.98 -4.90 -9.91
CA SER A 483 -32.73 -5.56 -11.19
C SER A 483 -32.37 -4.59 -12.32
N ARG A 484 -33.03 -3.42 -12.35
CA ARG A 484 -32.75 -2.35 -13.33
C ARG A 484 -31.43 -1.66 -13.03
N LEU A 485 -31.17 -1.34 -11.75
CA LEU A 485 -29.91 -0.76 -11.28
C LEU A 485 -28.72 -1.67 -11.61
N TYR A 486 -28.84 -2.96 -11.30
CA TYR A 486 -27.83 -3.96 -11.66
C TYR A 486 -27.59 -4.06 -13.17
N THR A 487 -28.68 -4.13 -13.97
CA THR A 487 -28.56 -4.24 -15.43
C THR A 487 -27.87 -3.02 -16.01
N TYR A 488 -28.21 -1.83 -15.52
CA TYR A 488 -27.54 -0.57 -15.88
C TYR A 488 -26.04 -0.63 -15.51
N ALA A 489 -25.70 -1.01 -14.27
CA ALA A 489 -24.33 -1.17 -13.82
C ALA A 489 -23.54 -2.18 -14.65
N LEU A 490 -24.16 -3.30 -15.00
CA LEU A 490 -23.56 -4.33 -15.87
C LEU A 490 -23.25 -3.79 -17.27
N VAL A 491 -24.17 -3.09 -17.90
CA VAL A 491 -23.95 -2.49 -19.23
C VAL A 491 -22.80 -1.50 -19.19
N VAL A 492 -22.79 -0.60 -18.21
CA VAL A 492 -21.71 0.38 -18.03
C VAL A 492 -20.37 -0.31 -17.77
N ALA A 493 -20.34 -1.32 -16.89
CA ALA A 493 -19.12 -2.08 -16.61
C ALA A 493 -18.59 -2.80 -17.85
N VAL A 494 -19.46 -3.45 -18.64
CA VAL A 494 -19.08 -4.13 -19.90
C VAL A 494 -18.50 -3.13 -20.91
N VAL A 495 -19.12 -1.97 -21.06
CA VAL A 495 -18.63 -0.91 -21.96
C VAL A 495 -17.27 -0.40 -21.48
N ALA A 496 -17.15 -0.02 -20.21
CA ALA A 496 -15.91 0.51 -19.62
C ALA A 496 -14.73 -0.48 -19.71
N VAL A 497 -15.00 -1.76 -19.42
CA VAL A 497 -14.02 -2.85 -19.53
C VAL A 497 -13.63 -3.09 -20.99
N SER A 498 -14.60 -3.07 -21.90
CA SER A 498 -14.33 -3.25 -23.34
C SER A 498 -13.46 -2.13 -23.88
N VAL A 499 -13.76 -0.88 -23.56
CA VAL A 499 -12.93 0.28 -23.92
C VAL A 499 -11.53 0.15 -23.34
N THR A 500 -11.42 -0.21 -22.05
CA THR A 500 -10.12 -0.42 -21.39
C THR A 500 -9.31 -1.50 -22.10
N LEU A 501 -9.91 -2.64 -22.43
CA LEU A 501 -9.24 -3.74 -23.16
C LEU A 501 -8.81 -3.32 -24.57
N LEU A 502 -9.63 -2.55 -25.28
CA LEU A 502 -9.27 -2.00 -26.60
C LEU A 502 -8.06 -1.07 -26.52
N VAL A 503 -8.04 -0.16 -25.55
CA VAL A 503 -6.92 0.76 -25.31
C VAL A 503 -5.65 -0.02 -24.93
N LEU A 504 -5.74 -0.99 -24.02
CA LEU A 504 -4.59 -1.79 -23.59
C LEU A 504 -4.03 -2.70 -24.69
N ARG A 505 -4.86 -3.14 -25.64
CA ARG A 505 -4.42 -3.93 -26.82
C ARG A 505 -3.86 -3.06 -27.95
N SER A 506 -4.10 -1.75 -27.92
CA SER A 506 -3.60 -0.79 -28.91
C SER A 506 -2.08 -0.57 -28.79
N PRO A 507 -1.45 0.11 -29.74
CA PRO A 507 -0.03 0.52 -29.64
C PRO A 507 0.28 1.29 -28.36
N ALA A 508 -0.66 2.13 -27.86
CA ALA A 508 -0.49 2.88 -26.62
C ALA A 508 -0.33 1.95 -25.42
N GLY A 509 -1.14 0.89 -25.31
CA GLY A 509 -1.00 -0.11 -24.24
C GLY A 509 0.31 -0.89 -24.31
N LYS A 510 0.80 -1.19 -25.52
CA LYS A 510 2.12 -1.83 -25.70
C LYS A 510 3.26 -0.92 -25.26
N LEU A 511 3.20 0.38 -25.55
CA LEU A 511 4.17 1.38 -25.07
C LEU A 511 4.13 1.47 -23.55
N LEU A 512 2.96 1.46 -22.93
CA LEU A 512 2.80 1.48 -21.50
C LEU A 512 3.43 0.24 -20.83
N THR A 513 3.20 -0.95 -21.40
CA THR A 513 3.82 -2.20 -20.92
C THR A 513 5.35 -2.17 -21.09
N GLY A 514 5.83 -1.58 -22.19
CA GLY A 514 7.26 -1.37 -22.42
C GLY A 514 7.90 -0.46 -21.36
N THR A 515 7.20 0.59 -20.92
CA THR A 515 7.70 1.47 -19.85
C THR A 515 7.80 0.75 -18.51
N ARG A 516 6.84 -0.11 -18.16
CA ARG A 516 6.90 -0.96 -16.97
C ARG A 516 8.11 -1.89 -16.99
N GLY A 517 8.41 -2.52 -18.14
CA GLY A 517 9.48 -3.51 -18.25
C GLY A 517 10.88 -2.92 -18.23
N ALA A 518 11.10 -1.76 -18.86
CA ALA A 518 12.42 -1.14 -18.99
C ALA A 518 12.31 0.38 -19.24
N GLU A 519 11.92 1.14 -18.21
CA GLU A 519 11.75 2.58 -18.33
C GLU A 519 12.99 3.32 -18.84
N ALA A 520 14.17 2.96 -18.32
CA ALA A 520 15.43 3.58 -18.76
C ALA A 520 15.68 3.35 -20.27
N ARG A 521 15.38 2.15 -20.77
CA ARG A 521 15.50 1.81 -22.19
C ARG A 521 14.52 2.62 -23.04
N MET A 522 13.27 2.75 -22.60
CA MET A 522 12.25 3.54 -23.31
C MET A 522 12.65 5.00 -23.39
N ARG A 523 13.20 5.57 -22.31
CA ARG A 523 13.74 6.95 -22.29
C ARG A 523 14.94 7.11 -23.24
N ALA A 524 15.86 6.16 -23.20
CA ALA A 524 17.04 6.17 -24.10
C ALA A 524 16.65 6.05 -25.59
N SER A 525 15.52 5.39 -25.89
CA SER A 525 14.93 5.30 -27.24
C SER A 525 14.12 6.54 -27.64
N GLY A 526 14.15 7.64 -26.85
CA GLY A 526 13.50 8.91 -27.16
C GLY A 526 11.98 8.97 -26.84
N HIS A 527 11.42 7.95 -26.16
CA HIS A 527 10.02 7.95 -25.81
C HIS A 527 9.70 8.88 -24.62
N PRO A 528 8.66 9.73 -24.69
CA PRO A 528 8.25 10.63 -23.62
C PRO A 528 7.47 9.87 -22.52
N VAL A 529 8.18 9.03 -21.74
CA VAL A 529 7.61 8.13 -20.72
C VAL A 529 6.70 8.85 -19.75
N GLY A 530 7.07 10.07 -19.29
CA GLY A 530 6.24 10.84 -18.37
C GLY A 530 4.86 11.17 -18.94
N ARG A 531 4.74 11.45 -20.25
CA ARG A 531 3.43 11.67 -20.89
C ARG A 531 2.60 10.41 -20.94
N TYR A 532 3.20 9.26 -21.24
CA TYR A 532 2.48 7.97 -21.25
C TYR A 532 1.93 7.61 -19.88
N LEU A 533 2.74 7.79 -18.82
CA LEU A 533 2.32 7.54 -17.44
C LEU A 533 1.22 8.51 -16.99
N LEU A 534 1.31 9.80 -17.37
CA LEU A 534 0.29 10.80 -17.06
C LEU A 534 -1.06 10.47 -17.72
N VAL A 535 -1.05 10.17 -19.01
CA VAL A 535 -2.27 9.79 -19.75
C VAL A 535 -2.87 8.53 -19.13
N ALA A 536 -2.04 7.52 -18.81
CA ALA A 536 -2.52 6.31 -18.12
C ALA A 536 -3.15 6.63 -16.77
N HIS A 537 -2.57 7.55 -15.99
CA HIS A 537 -3.10 7.98 -14.70
C HIS A 537 -4.46 8.70 -14.85
N ILE A 538 -4.59 9.59 -15.84
CA ILE A 538 -5.85 10.29 -16.13
C ILE A 538 -6.94 9.31 -16.57
N CYS A 539 -6.63 8.38 -17.49
CA CYS A 539 -7.58 7.36 -17.94
C CYS A 539 -8.01 6.41 -16.81
N ALA A 540 -7.06 6.01 -15.96
CA ALA A 540 -7.35 5.20 -14.78
C ALA A 540 -8.22 5.96 -13.77
N GLY A 541 -7.94 7.25 -13.54
CA GLY A 541 -8.75 8.12 -12.71
C GLY A 541 -10.18 8.28 -13.25
N ALA A 542 -10.34 8.51 -14.55
CA ALA A 542 -11.66 8.56 -15.19
C ALA A 542 -12.44 7.25 -14.99
N LEU A 543 -11.77 6.10 -15.16
CA LEU A 543 -12.38 4.79 -14.95
C LEU A 543 -12.78 4.55 -13.49
N ALA A 544 -11.96 4.98 -12.54
CA ALA A 544 -12.30 4.96 -11.12
C ALA A 544 -13.52 5.85 -10.83
N GLY A 545 -13.60 7.05 -11.45
CA GLY A 545 -14.76 7.93 -11.34
C GLY A 545 -16.06 7.32 -11.87
N VAL A 546 -15.99 6.56 -12.97
CA VAL A 546 -17.14 5.77 -13.45
C VAL A 546 -17.56 4.72 -12.42
N GLY A 547 -16.57 4.03 -11.79
CA GLY A 547 -16.84 3.09 -10.71
C GLY A 547 -17.53 3.75 -9.51
N GLY A 548 -17.06 4.94 -9.09
CA GLY A 548 -17.69 5.74 -8.02
C GLY A 548 -19.12 6.16 -8.36
N SER A 549 -19.34 6.62 -9.60
CA SER A 549 -20.68 6.94 -10.10
C SER A 549 -21.64 5.74 -10.01
N LEU A 550 -21.18 4.55 -10.40
CA LEU A 550 -21.98 3.32 -10.29
C LEU A 550 -22.27 2.94 -8.84
N MET A 551 -21.29 3.12 -7.93
CA MET A 551 -21.46 2.80 -6.51
C MET A 551 -22.63 3.60 -5.93
N VAL A 552 -22.66 4.92 -6.18
CA VAL A 552 -23.73 5.81 -5.74
C VAL A 552 -25.06 5.46 -6.38
N THR A 553 -25.06 5.15 -7.68
CA THR A 553 -26.27 4.78 -8.40
C THR A 553 -26.91 3.51 -7.83
N VAL A 554 -26.10 2.51 -7.47
CA VAL A 554 -26.57 1.22 -6.95
C VAL A 554 -26.98 1.32 -5.48
N GLN A 555 -26.16 1.97 -4.64
CA GLN A 555 -26.41 2.02 -3.20
C GLN A 555 -27.41 3.11 -2.76
N GLN A 556 -27.63 4.13 -3.58
CA GLN A 556 -28.44 5.31 -3.27
C GLN A 556 -28.05 6.00 -1.94
N TYR A 557 -26.81 5.79 -1.54
CA TYR A 557 -26.17 6.29 -0.34
C TYR A 557 -24.67 6.42 -0.57
N LEU A 558 -24.04 7.40 0.05
CA LEU A 558 -22.58 7.58 -0.02
C LEU A 558 -22.05 8.07 1.32
N SER A 559 -21.15 7.29 1.92
CA SER A 559 -20.47 7.59 3.17
C SER A 559 -18.97 7.83 2.93
N PRO A 560 -18.30 8.62 3.77
CA PRO A 560 -16.84 8.71 3.74
C PRO A 560 -16.12 7.37 3.89
N ALA A 561 -16.71 6.41 4.59
CA ALA A 561 -16.17 5.05 4.74
C ALA A 561 -16.09 4.29 3.41
N ASP A 562 -17.01 4.56 2.47
CA ASP A 562 -17.06 3.90 1.15
C ASP A 562 -15.93 4.34 0.21
N VAL A 563 -15.16 5.36 0.59
CA VAL A 563 -14.04 5.91 -0.18
C VAL A 563 -12.73 5.90 0.59
N GLY A 564 -12.69 5.25 1.76
CA GLY A 564 -11.56 5.19 2.67
C GLY A 564 -10.45 4.20 2.24
N PHE A 565 -9.43 4.10 3.09
CA PHE A 565 -8.28 3.21 2.91
C PHE A 565 -8.65 1.74 2.77
N GLU A 566 -9.68 1.27 3.48
CA GLU A 566 -10.15 -0.11 3.43
C GLU A 566 -10.57 -0.51 2.00
N ILE A 567 -11.31 0.37 1.33
CA ILE A 567 -11.74 0.16 -0.07
C ILE A 567 -10.54 0.16 -1.03
N ALA A 568 -9.53 1.02 -0.80
CA ALA A 568 -8.29 0.99 -1.55
C ALA A 568 -7.56 -0.35 -1.43
N ALA A 569 -7.51 -0.89 -0.21
CA ALA A 569 -6.91 -2.18 0.06
C ALA A 569 -7.70 -3.33 -0.59
N PHE A 570 -9.03 -3.30 -0.56
CA PHE A 570 -9.87 -4.29 -1.25
C PHE A 570 -9.71 -4.23 -2.77
N ALA A 571 -9.66 -3.05 -3.36
CA ALA A 571 -9.40 -2.91 -4.79
C ALA A 571 -8.02 -3.48 -5.18
N LEU A 572 -7.00 -3.23 -4.37
CA LEU A 572 -5.67 -3.79 -4.58
C LEU A 572 -5.65 -5.31 -4.40
N LEU A 573 -6.35 -5.84 -3.39
CA LEU A 573 -6.52 -7.27 -3.20
C LEU A 573 -7.22 -7.92 -4.39
N ALA A 574 -8.29 -7.30 -4.90
CA ALA A 574 -9.01 -7.78 -6.09
C ALA A 574 -8.05 -7.94 -7.28
N VAL A 575 -7.15 -6.96 -7.47
CA VAL A 575 -6.10 -7.01 -8.51
C VAL A 575 -5.13 -8.17 -8.30
N VAL A 576 -4.73 -8.44 -7.06
CA VAL A 576 -3.79 -9.53 -6.75
C VAL A 576 -4.46 -10.89 -6.86
N ILE A 577 -5.70 -11.05 -6.36
CA ILE A 577 -6.51 -12.26 -6.53
C ILE A 577 -6.71 -12.54 -8.03
N GLY A 578 -7.10 -11.51 -8.78
CA GLY A 578 -7.37 -11.63 -10.20
C GLY A 578 -6.14 -11.87 -11.07
N GLY A 579 -4.99 -11.35 -10.60
CA GLY A 579 -3.72 -11.27 -11.33
C GLY A 579 -3.47 -9.87 -11.85
N THR A 580 -2.33 -9.29 -11.49
CA THR A 580 -2.00 -7.86 -11.69
C THR A 580 -2.10 -7.36 -13.13
N THR A 581 -2.05 -8.23 -14.13
CA THR A 581 -2.16 -7.88 -15.56
C THR A 581 -3.48 -8.34 -16.20
N SER A 582 -4.44 -8.79 -15.40
CA SER A 582 -5.70 -9.34 -15.91
C SER A 582 -6.89 -8.45 -15.52
N VAL A 583 -7.41 -7.68 -16.48
CA VAL A 583 -8.58 -6.82 -16.28
C VAL A 583 -9.81 -7.62 -15.82
N ILE A 584 -10.09 -8.76 -16.47
CA ILE A 584 -11.21 -9.62 -16.10
C ILE A 584 -10.96 -10.31 -14.76
N GLY A 585 -9.69 -10.67 -14.50
CA GLY A 585 -9.30 -11.21 -13.19
C GLY A 585 -9.60 -10.23 -12.07
N ALA A 586 -9.33 -8.94 -12.25
CA ALA A 586 -9.60 -7.91 -11.23
C ALA A 586 -11.11 -7.79 -10.92
N LEU A 587 -11.97 -7.86 -11.95
CA LEU A 587 -13.44 -7.92 -11.76
C LEU A 587 -13.88 -9.15 -10.98
N LEU A 588 -13.35 -10.32 -11.32
CA LEU A 588 -13.66 -11.57 -10.61
C LEU A 588 -13.14 -11.53 -9.17
N GLY A 589 -11.96 -10.91 -8.96
CA GLY A 589 -11.40 -10.67 -7.63
C GLY A 589 -12.29 -9.77 -6.77
N ALA A 590 -12.82 -8.69 -7.35
CA ALA A 590 -13.75 -7.80 -6.66
C ALA A 590 -15.06 -8.53 -6.29
N GLY A 591 -15.63 -9.28 -7.23
CA GLY A 591 -16.82 -10.10 -6.95
C GLY A 591 -16.58 -11.12 -5.84
N LEU A 592 -15.42 -11.78 -5.82
CA LEU A 592 -15.06 -12.71 -4.76
C LEU A 592 -14.95 -12.02 -3.39
N ILE A 593 -14.36 -10.82 -3.34
CA ILE A 593 -14.22 -10.07 -2.08
C ILE A 593 -15.59 -9.67 -1.54
N VAL A 594 -16.45 -9.09 -2.38
CA VAL A 594 -17.78 -8.65 -1.98
C VAL A 594 -18.63 -9.84 -1.52
N ALA A 595 -18.63 -10.94 -2.29
CA ALA A 595 -19.35 -12.17 -1.93
C ALA A 595 -18.80 -12.80 -0.63
N THR A 596 -17.48 -12.78 -0.41
CA THR A 596 -16.89 -13.31 0.83
C THR A 596 -17.27 -12.44 2.02
N ARG A 597 -17.20 -11.11 1.88
CA ARG A 597 -17.56 -10.15 2.94
C ARG A 597 -19.01 -10.34 3.37
N ASP A 598 -19.92 -10.46 2.41
CA ASP A 598 -21.35 -10.64 2.66
C ASP A 598 -21.67 -12.00 3.30
N TRP A 599 -21.17 -13.10 2.69
CA TRP A 599 -21.36 -14.44 3.23
C TRP A 599 -20.84 -14.58 4.66
N VAL A 600 -19.71 -13.95 4.95
CA VAL A 600 -19.11 -13.91 6.27
C VAL A 600 -19.97 -13.11 7.24
N ALA A 601 -20.45 -11.94 6.82
CA ALA A 601 -21.32 -11.10 7.66
C ALA A 601 -22.61 -11.84 8.05
N GLY A 602 -23.17 -12.61 7.11
CA GLY A 602 -24.38 -13.42 7.35
C GLY A 602 -24.15 -14.68 8.16
N SER A 603 -22.99 -15.38 7.96
CA SER A 603 -22.74 -16.68 8.58
C SER A 603 -22.03 -16.59 9.92
N TRP A 604 -21.13 -15.61 10.08
CA TRP A 604 -20.32 -15.41 11.29
C TRP A 604 -20.24 -13.91 11.63
N PRO A 605 -21.32 -13.36 12.20
CA PRO A 605 -21.35 -11.95 12.58
C PRO A 605 -20.21 -11.60 13.54
N GLY A 606 -19.57 -10.45 13.33
CA GLY A 606 -18.45 -9.99 14.14
C GLY A 606 -17.06 -10.49 13.74
N HIS A 607 -16.93 -11.44 12.79
CA HIS A 607 -15.64 -12.02 12.38
C HIS A 607 -15.27 -11.65 10.93
N GLY A 608 -15.88 -10.63 10.38
CA GLY A 608 -15.64 -10.16 9.00
C GLY A 608 -14.17 -9.83 8.71
N PRO A 609 -13.52 -8.97 9.50
CA PRO A 609 -12.14 -8.58 9.30
C PRO A 609 -11.17 -9.76 9.39
N LEU A 610 -11.37 -10.69 10.35
CA LEU A 610 -10.53 -11.88 10.50
C LEU A 610 -10.53 -12.75 9.24
N LEU A 611 -11.72 -13.06 8.71
CA LEU A 611 -11.84 -13.94 7.55
C LEU A 611 -11.35 -13.26 6.27
N LEU A 612 -11.59 -11.96 6.11
CA LEU A 612 -10.96 -11.17 5.04
C LEU A 612 -9.44 -11.18 5.18
N GLY A 613 -8.91 -10.97 6.37
CA GLY A 613 -7.48 -11.04 6.63
C GLY A 613 -6.88 -12.41 6.27
N VAL A 614 -7.55 -13.50 6.63
CA VAL A 614 -7.16 -14.87 6.23
C VAL A 614 -7.19 -15.03 4.71
N LEU A 615 -8.21 -14.48 4.04
CA LEU A 615 -8.28 -14.48 2.57
C LEU A 615 -7.10 -13.72 1.95
N PHE A 616 -6.71 -12.55 2.51
CA PHE A 616 -5.52 -11.80 2.08
C PHE A 616 -4.26 -12.65 2.19
N VAL A 617 -4.01 -13.21 3.37
CA VAL A 617 -2.84 -14.04 3.64
C VAL A 617 -2.82 -15.27 2.72
N ALA A 618 -3.94 -15.97 2.61
CA ALA A 618 -4.06 -17.14 1.73
C ALA A 618 -3.79 -16.80 0.27
N THR A 619 -4.36 -15.69 -0.21
CA THR A 619 -4.17 -15.23 -1.60
C THR A 619 -2.71 -14.92 -1.90
N VAL A 620 -2.05 -14.15 -1.03
CA VAL A 620 -0.66 -13.76 -1.23
C VAL A 620 0.27 -14.99 -1.28
N TYR A 621 0.02 -16.00 -0.45
CA TYR A 621 0.85 -17.21 -0.44
C TYR A 621 0.48 -18.21 -1.54
N LEU A 622 -0.81 -18.47 -1.76
CA LEU A 622 -1.27 -19.55 -2.64
C LEU A 622 -1.40 -19.14 -4.11
N LEU A 623 -1.76 -17.86 -4.38
CA LEU A 623 -2.04 -17.35 -5.71
C LEU A 623 -1.06 -16.23 -6.16
N PRO A 624 0.23 -16.46 -6.23
CA PRO A 624 1.23 -15.41 -6.52
C PRO A 624 1.10 -14.79 -7.92
N ARG A 625 0.41 -15.46 -8.85
CA ARG A 625 0.07 -14.96 -10.20
C ARG A 625 -1.43 -14.69 -10.37
N GLY A 626 -2.18 -14.74 -9.28
CA GLY A 626 -3.63 -14.61 -9.28
C GLY A 626 -4.35 -15.74 -10.04
N LEU A 627 -5.68 -15.61 -10.14
CA LEU A 627 -6.54 -16.54 -10.87
C LEU A 627 -6.16 -16.65 -12.37
N ALA A 628 -5.70 -15.56 -12.96
CA ALA A 628 -5.25 -15.53 -14.35
C ALA A 628 -4.03 -16.43 -14.61
N GLY A 629 -3.16 -16.62 -13.60
CA GLY A 629 -1.99 -17.50 -13.66
C GLY A 629 -2.34 -18.99 -13.75
N LEU A 630 -3.56 -19.39 -13.40
CA LEU A 630 -4.04 -20.76 -13.52
C LEU A 630 -4.29 -21.18 -14.98
N ARG A 631 -4.54 -20.21 -15.88
CA ARG A 631 -4.82 -20.44 -17.31
C ARG A 631 -3.58 -20.36 -18.22
N GLY A 632 -2.45 -19.80 -17.77
CA GLY A 632 -1.21 -19.68 -18.54
C GLY A 632 -0.47 -21.01 -18.63
N GLY A 633 -0.25 -21.53 -19.84
CA GLY A 633 0.66 -22.64 -20.11
C GLY A 633 2.12 -22.29 -19.78
N PRO A 634 3.07 -23.25 -19.81
CA PRO A 634 4.47 -23.05 -19.46
C PRO A 634 5.27 -22.13 -20.42
N GLY A 635 4.61 -21.51 -21.42
CA GLY A 635 5.25 -20.71 -22.47
C GLY A 635 5.22 -19.17 -22.31
N GLY A 636 4.68 -18.62 -21.21
CA GLY A 636 4.62 -17.19 -20.92
C GLY A 636 5.62 -16.75 -19.86
N GLY A 637 6.85 -17.21 -19.93
CA GLY A 637 7.94 -16.70 -19.11
C GLY A 637 8.30 -15.28 -19.59
N ASN A 638 7.91 -14.26 -18.82
CA ASN A 638 8.58 -12.97 -18.90
C ASN A 638 10.05 -13.22 -18.59
N GLY A 639 10.90 -12.78 -19.50
CA GLY A 639 12.33 -12.95 -19.41
C GLY A 639 12.91 -12.49 -18.08
N GLU A 640 13.14 -13.44 -17.20
CA GLU A 640 14.28 -13.39 -16.33
C GLU A 640 15.45 -13.62 -17.26
N SER A 641 16.12 -12.56 -17.65
CA SER A 641 17.45 -12.62 -18.25
C SER A 641 18.35 -13.28 -17.22
N GLY A 642 18.48 -14.59 -17.32
CA GLY A 642 19.68 -15.27 -16.87
C GLY A 642 20.87 -14.65 -17.60
N PRO A 643 22.05 -14.63 -17.00
CA PRO A 643 23.25 -14.16 -17.68
C PRO A 643 23.40 -14.95 -18.99
N PRO A 644 23.85 -14.30 -20.08
CA PRO A 644 24.11 -15.01 -21.31
C PRO A 644 25.15 -16.10 -21.01
N SER A 645 24.73 -17.37 -21.19
CA SER A 645 25.68 -18.45 -21.27
C SER A 645 26.58 -18.14 -22.45
N ASP A 646 27.85 -17.86 -22.19
CA ASP A 646 28.91 -17.82 -23.20
C ASP A 646 28.99 -19.18 -23.87
N THR A 647 28.24 -19.35 -24.92
CA THR A 647 28.49 -20.32 -25.97
C THR A 647 28.94 -19.53 -27.18
N THR A 648 30.23 -19.17 -27.19
CA THR A 648 30.95 -18.89 -28.39
C THR A 648 31.13 -20.20 -29.17
N GLY A 649 30.12 -20.56 -29.92
CA GLY A 649 30.19 -21.51 -31.00
C GLY A 649 30.55 -20.74 -32.28
N ALA A 650 31.80 -20.71 -32.62
CA ALA A 650 32.23 -20.29 -33.95
C ALA A 650 31.68 -21.26 -35.03
N PRO A 651 31.27 -20.76 -36.22
CA PRO A 651 30.86 -21.64 -37.31
C PRO A 651 32.08 -22.33 -37.92
N GLY A 652 32.05 -23.66 -37.97
CA GLY A 652 33.06 -24.49 -38.58
C GLY A 652 33.16 -24.28 -40.10
N THR A 653 34.40 -24.11 -40.58
CA THR A 653 34.80 -24.34 -41.96
C THR A 653 35.22 -25.80 -42.14
N PRO A 654 34.97 -26.43 -43.30
CA PRO A 654 35.28 -27.84 -43.53
C PRO A 654 36.69 -28.10 -44.01
N GLY A 655 37.27 -29.09 -43.45
CA GLY A 655 38.18 -30.13 -43.84
C GLY A 655 39.33 -29.91 -44.75
N ALA A 656 40.51 -30.36 -44.32
CA ALA A 656 41.48 -31.16 -45.08
C ALA A 656 42.44 -31.87 -44.11
N PRO A 657 43.01 -33.02 -44.48
CA PRO A 657 43.54 -34.01 -43.56
C PRO A 657 45.08 -34.04 -43.49
N GLY A 658 45.58 -34.54 -42.41
CA GLY A 658 46.84 -35.28 -42.45
C GLY A 658 48.04 -34.77 -41.68
N ALA A 659 48.59 -35.70 -40.89
CA ALA A 659 49.96 -35.95 -40.52
C ALA A 659 50.51 -35.47 -39.14
N LEU A 660 50.57 -36.49 -38.27
CA LEU A 660 51.78 -37.00 -37.59
C LEU A 660 52.73 -36.03 -36.86
N GLY A 661 52.76 -36.15 -35.52
CA GLY A 661 54.01 -36.63 -34.93
C GLY A 661 54.85 -35.63 -34.15
N VAL A 662 55.20 -36.09 -32.94
CA VAL A 662 56.48 -35.97 -32.24
C VAL A 662 56.68 -34.81 -31.23
N THR A 663 56.57 -35.20 -29.99
CA THR A 663 57.51 -35.10 -28.81
C THR A 663 58.45 -33.90 -28.60
N SER A 664 58.42 -33.53 -27.32
CA SER A 664 59.59 -33.24 -26.43
C SER A 664 60.05 -31.79 -26.26
N ALA A 665 59.94 -31.40 -25.00
CA ALA A 665 61.01 -31.07 -24.06
C ALA A 665 61.60 -29.64 -24.04
N SER A 666 61.55 -29.11 -22.85
CA SER A 666 62.62 -28.42 -22.10
C SER A 666 63.10 -27.03 -22.52
N GLY A 667 63.11 -26.16 -21.55
CA GLY A 667 64.34 -25.42 -21.23
C GLY A 667 64.24 -23.90 -21.24
N ALA A 668 64.19 -23.35 -20.06
CA ALA A 668 65.11 -22.30 -19.55
C ALA A 668 65.18 -20.89 -20.12
N SER A 669 65.04 -19.97 -19.18
CA SER A 669 66.00 -18.85 -18.91
C SER A 669 65.72 -17.46 -19.50
N ALA A 670 65.37 -16.57 -18.58
CA ALA A 670 66.03 -15.29 -18.23
C ALA A 670 66.15 -14.15 -19.25
N ALA A 671 65.75 -13.03 -18.79
CA ALA A 671 66.36 -11.68 -18.72
C ALA A 671 65.35 -10.61 -19.05
N GLU A 672 64.98 -9.83 -18.02
CA GLU A 672 65.44 -8.43 -17.82
C GLU A 672 65.26 -7.51 -19.03
N ASP A 673 64.35 -6.55 -18.92
CA ASP A 673 64.69 -5.13 -19.04
C ASP A 673 63.55 -4.20 -18.52
N GLN A 674 64.01 -3.19 -17.80
CA GLN A 674 63.21 -2.15 -17.17
C GLN A 674 63.03 -0.94 -18.09
N PRO A 675 62.13 0.02 -17.74
CA PRO A 675 61.62 1.07 -18.61
C PRO A 675 62.42 2.38 -18.52
N PRO A 676 62.16 3.37 -19.37
CA PRO A 676 62.56 4.74 -19.08
C PRO A 676 61.44 5.66 -18.66
N SER A 677 61.82 6.47 -17.72
CA SER A 677 61.25 7.53 -16.94
C SER A 677 60.62 8.70 -17.73
N ALA A 678 59.63 9.29 -17.05
CA ALA A 678 58.99 10.58 -17.33
C ALA A 678 59.90 11.78 -17.09
N PRO A 679 59.60 12.96 -17.61
CA PRO A 679 59.98 14.22 -16.98
C PRO A 679 58.79 15.01 -16.39
N ALA A 680 59.09 15.66 -15.28
CA ALA A 680 58.19 16.46 -14.44
C ALA A 680 57.99 17.91 -14.98
N PRO A 681 57.07 18.65 -14.42
CA PRO A 681 56.64 19.94 -14.93
C PRO A 681 57.35 21.13 -14.29
N THR A 682 57.48 22.20 -15.04
CA THR A 682 57.96 23.52 -14.58
C THR A 682 56.79 24.44 -14.20
N SER A 683 57.02 25.10 -13.11
CA SER A 683 56.23 26.15 -12.42
C SER A 683 56.27 27.49 -13.11
N ALA A 684 55.27 28.30 -12.88
CA ALA A 684 55.19 29.74 -12.62
C ALA A 684 53.88 30.29 -13.22
N GLY A 685 53.14 31.15 -12.63
CA GLY A 685 53.24 32.07 -11.54
C GLY A 685 52.04 32.98 -11.50
N LYS A 686 51.70 33.36 -10.31
CA LYS A 686 51.05 34.58 -9.84
C LYS A 686 50.14 35.43 -10.74
N ALA A 687 48.88 35.75 -10.29
CA ALA A 687 48.53 36.99 -9.60
C ALA A 687 47.01 37.10 -9.43
N SER A 688 46.63 37.43 -8.23
CA SER A 688 45.32 38.00 -7.83
C SER A 688 45.23 39.47 -8.29
N PRO A 689 44.08 40.13 -8.20
CA PRO A 689 43.27 40.29 -6.97
C PRO A 689 41.90 39.68 -7.03
#